data_c78d7b440010965954a09c080d9492b4
#
_entry.id   c78d7b440010965954a09c080d9492b4
#
_cell.length_a   1.000
_cell.length_b   1.000
_cell.length_c   1.000
_cell.angle_alpha   90.00
_cell.angle_beta   90.00
_cell.angle_gamma   90.00
#
_symmetry.space_group_name_H-M   'P 1'
#
loop_
_entity.id
_entity.type
_entity.pdbx_description
1 polymer ?
#
loop_
_entity_poly.entity_id
_entity_poly.type
_entity_poly.pdbx_seq_one_letter_code
_entity_poly.pdbx_strand_id
1 'polypeptide(L)'
;MKIAIVLLACLGLVAAANYHKTHEVKIADKDFLLKQKFLFEIVYRVEDPLMFEEYIKEGQKFYFEESYYTHYDLYMKKFFEAYKAHALLPKGEFFGALAMSHAKQARGLFNFFYYAKDWETFKTNVAWARMHINEGMFVYALTLAVVHRNDFHGLVLPSIYEIFPQFFFNSKFVYEAEKFDYEMWMKMTMYEKEYLDVYYKTHSHGYGYGNMYQSSDYTYIKDFKTWQWWKLMGLGEHWYSNDKFILRENINEFYQESKWLSMMKDVKIFYMPVDYTRDLNIYNEESKLSYFTEDLGWNAYWYYLNMDYSFFLDGKTFELQNDRRGEWWLYNVHQLLSRYYMERLSHGFGEIPEFSWYHQIEMGYDPQMIYYNGIGYSFRKNYYEMETYANFDMLDKITGFMKRVHNIVEMGYYKTADGHMIDLRKPESVEFIGNMMQGNIDAMDKMFYQFWYMLAHMYFADTDYHQMDVYPNVMLNFETMMRDPMYYMFYKSIAQVYFQFMHYLPKYTKEQLLMPGVTMKHVEVSDLTTYFDLVDFDVTNMLNEKMVFQDGKFVWDKSLFARQMRLNHKPFTYTYTIESEKAEKVVIRAFLGPKFDEFGKMISLTENRMNFMEIDEFSFELKAGTNMITRKSSEFYWTAKDRTTYTELYYYTMMAYEGKYAFPLDISEPHCGFPDRLVLPMGWKKGMPMQMFFMVVPYVAPAHEQFSTFDYTYSCGIGSGARYVDSMPFGYPFDREIDEYEFFVPNMYFKDVTIFHADTMEPYYKYKSYSNYGHFDYTFFNDYYTKYFKF
;
A
#
# COMPACT_ATOMS: atom_id res chain seq x y z
N MET A 1 -51.24 -13.51 -2.10
CA MET A 1 -49.84 -13.91 -2.06
C MET A 1 -48.95 -13.13 -3.03
N LYS A 2 -49.30 -12.94 -4.32
CA LYS A 2 -48.46 -12.19 -5.26
C LYS A 2 -48.26 -10.70 -4.92
N ILE A 3 -49.25 -10.04 -4.33
CA ILE A 3 -49.19 -8.61 -3.94
C ILE A 3 -48.30 -8.41 -2.69
N ALA A 4 -48.28 -9.38 -1.78
CA ALA A 4 -47.44 -9.32 -0.60
C ALA A 4 -45.93 -9.48 -0.92
N ILE A 5 -45.60 -10.27 -1.95
CA ILE A 5 -44.22 -10.46 -2.40
C ILE A 5 -43.71 -9.20 -3.11
N VAL A 6 -44.55 -8.52 -3.88
CA VAL A 6 -44.20 -7.25 -4.54
C VAL A 6 -44.01 -6.12 -3.52
N LEU A 7 -44.86 -6.07 -2.47
CA LEU A 7 -44.70 -5.10 -1.38
C LEU A 7 -43.44 -5.36 -0.53
N LEU A 8 -43.07 -6.62 -0.29
CA LEU A 8 -41.82 -6.99 0.39
C LEU A 8 -40.59 -6.67 -0.46
N ALA A 9 -40.64 -6.87 -1.77
CA ALA A 9 -39.58 -6.48 -2.68
C ALA A 9 -39.45 -4.96 -2.78
N CYS A 10 -40.55 -4.21 -2.80
CA CYS A 10 -40.52 -2.75 -2.79
C CYS A 10 -40.02 -2.18 -1.44
N LEU A 11 -40.37 -2.82 -0.33
CA LEU A 11 -39.85 -2.44 0.99
C LEU A 11 -38.36 -2.76 1.16
N GLY A 12 -37.89 -3.85 0.56
CA GLY A 12 -36.45 -4.18 0.50
C GLY A 12 -35.68 -3.18 -0.36
N LEU A 13 -36.25 -2.75 -1.47
CA LEU A 13 -35.63 -1.72 -2.34
C LEU A 13 -35.66 -0.31 -1.68
N VAL A 14 -36.66 0.02 -0.91
CA VAL A 14 -36.71 1.29 -0.16
C VAL A 14 -35.76 1.27 1.05
N ALA A 15 -35.53 0.11 1.68
CA ALA A 15 -34.53 -0.01 2.74
C ALA A 15 -33.09 0.04 2.20
N ALA A 16 -32.85 -0.45 0.99
CA ALA A 16 -31.57 -0.31 0.31
C ALA A 16 -31.33 1.13 -0.22
N ALA A 17 -32.40 1.82 -0.63
CA ALA A 17 -32.33 3.20 -1.13
C ALA A 17 -32.09 4.25 -0.03
N ASN A 18 -32.32 3.93 1.24
CA ASN A 18 -32.05 4.86 2.35
C ASN A 18 -30.60 4.82 2.89
N TYR A 19 -29.75 3.95 2.36
CA TYR A 19 -28.32 3.91 2.72
C TYR A 19 -27.43 4.74 1.78
N HIS A 20 -27.95 5.15 0.64
CA HIS A 20 -27.33 6.18 -0.17
C HIS A 20 -27.93 7.53 0.21
N LYS A 21 -27.38 8.19 1.22
CA LYS A 21 -27.41 9.65 1.19
C LYS A 21 -26.92 10.01 -0.21
N THR A 22 -27.73 10.70 -0.96
CA THR A 22 -27.31 11.29 -2.23
C THR A 22 -26.28 12.36 -1.89
N HIS A 23 -25.01 11.96 -1.75
CA HIS A 23 -23.94 12.91 -1.67
C HIS A 23 -23.92 13.64 -3.01
N GLU A 24 -24.00 14.94 -2.97
CA GLU A 24 -23.74 15.78 -4.13
C GLU A 24 -22.30 15.55 -4.54
N VAL A 25 -22.08 14.82 -5.64
CA VAL A 25 -20.72 14.58 -6.15
C VAL A 25 -20.15 15.93 -6.56
N LYS A 26 -19.06 16.31 -5.90
CA LYS A 26 -18.36 17.54 -6.24
C LYS A 26 -17.57 17.33 -7.52
N ILE A 27 -17.73 18.26 -8.45
CA ILE A 27 -16.97 18.28 -9.71
C ILE A 27 -15.78 19.21 -9.54
N ALA A 28 -14.64 18.78 -10.06
CA ALA A 28 -13.43 19.58 -10.07
C ALA A 28 -13.63 20.87 -10.88
N ASP A 29 -13.21 21.97 -10.29
CA ASP A 29 -13.15 23.24 -11.01
C ASP A 29 -11.87 23.37 -11.86
N LYS A 30 -11.77 24.43 -12.61
CA LYS A 30 -10.62 24.65 -13.51
C LYS A 30 -9.31 24.84 -12.75
N ASP A 31 -9.34 25.44 -11.56
CA ASP A 31 -8.15 25.64 -10.73
C ASP A 31 -7.60 24.31 -10.23
N PHE A 32 -8.48 23.45 -9.71
CA PHE A 32 -8.12 22.10 -9.33
C PHE A 32 -7.51 21.32 -10.49
N LEU A 33 -8.14 21.37 -11.66
CA LEU A 33 -7.64 20.63 -12.84
C LEU A 33 -6.27 21.12 -13.32
N LEU A 34 -6.00 22.41 -13.23
CA LEU A 34 -4.67 22.97 -13.52
C LEU A 34 -3.60 22.48 -12.55
N LYS A 35 -3.93 22.45 -11.26
CA LYS A 35 -3.04 21.92 -10.22
C LYS A 35 -2.79 20.42 -10.43
N GLN A 36 -3.85 19.67 -10.71
CA GLN A 36 -3.74 18.23 -10.95
C GLN A 36 -2.90 17.92 -12.21
N LYS A 37 -3.13 18.67 -13.29
CA LYS A 37 -2.32 18.57 -14.52
C LYS A 37 -0.84 18.82 -14.22
N PHE A 38 -0.53 19.90 -13.49
CA PHE A 38 0.84 20.22 -13.11
C PHE A 38 1.49 19.07 -12.32
N LEU A 39 0.79 18.52 -11.32
CA LEU A 39 1.31 17.42 -10.51
C LEU A 39 1.60 16.17 -11.33
N PHE A 40 0.77 15.85 -12.31
CA PHE A 40 1.02 14.71 -13.19
C PHE A 40 2.19 14.97 -14.15
N GLU A 41 2.27 16.14 -14.75
CA GLU A 41 3.30 16.46 -15.73
C GLU A 41 4.68 16.65 -15.08
N ILE A 42 4.75 17.17 -13.85
CA ILE A 42 6.03 17.43 -13.18
C ILE A 42 6.74 16.15 -12.75
N VAL A 43 6.01 15.07 -12.47
CA VAL A 43 6.58 13.75 -12.11
C VAL A 43 6.71 12.81 -13.30
N TYR A 44 6.33 13.27 -14.49
CA TYR A 44 6.52 12.47 -15.70
C TYR A 44 8.00 12.33 -16.03
N ARG A 45 8.46 11.08 -16.20
CA ARG A 45 9.85 10.73 -16.48
C ARG A 45 10.84 11.52 -15.63
N VAL A 46 10.70 11.37 -14.31
CA VAL A 46 11.49 12.16 -13.33
C VAL A 46 12.99 12.05 -13.53
N GLU A 47 13.45 10.94 -14.07
CA GLU A 47 14.87 10.63 -14.34
C GLU A 47 15.44 11.41 -15.53
N ASP A 48 14.57 11.77 -16.46
CA ASP A 48 14.96 12.53 -17.64
C ASP A 48 14.91 14.05 -17.37
N PRO A 49 15.56 14.86 -18.21
CA PRO A 49 15.39 16.31 -18.17
C PRO A 49 13.91 16.70 -18.29
N LEU A 50 13.51 17.76 -17.60
CA LEU A 50 12.15 18.29 -17.70
C LEU A 50 11.86 18.71 -19.15
N MET A 51 10.76 18.21 -19.73
CA MET A 51 10.42 18.38 -21.14
C MET A 51 9.42 19.50 -21.40
N PHE A 52 8.67 19.91 -20.40
CA PHE A 52 7.62 20.93 -20.55
C PHE A 52 8.20 22.33 -20.48
N GLU A 53 8.23 23.03 -21.62
CA GLU A 53 8.80 24.39 -21.70
C GLU A 53 8.19 25.38 -20.71
N GLU A 54 6.89 25.24 -20.42
CA GLU A 54 6.20 26.06 -19.45
C GLU A 54 6.87 25.94 -18.08
N TYR A 55 7.11 24.72 -17.63
CA TYR A 55 7.70 24.47 -16.31
C TYR A 55 9.21 24.72 -16.27
N ILE A 56 9.90 24.57 -17.41
CA ILE A 56 11.30 24.98 -17.53
C ILE A 56 11.42 26.48 -17.32
N LYS A 57 10.52 27.28 -17.89
CA LYS A 57 10.49 28.74 -17.71
C LYS A 57 10.12 29.11 -16.26
N GLU A 58 9.13 28.45 -15.69
CA GLU A 58 8.69 28.64 -14.32
C GLU A 58 9.81 28.35 -13.32
N GLY A 59 10.52 27.25 -13.49
CA GLY A 59 11.57 26.76 -12.60
C GLY A 59 12.94 27.43 -12.78
N GLN A 60 13.06 28.57 -13.45
CA GLN A 60 14.33 29.29 -13.59
C GLN A 60 14.83 29.90 -12.27
N LYS A 61 13.96 30.02 -11.27
CA LYS A 61 14.30 30.57 -9.95
C LYS A 61 13.68 29.71 -8.84
N PHE A 62 14.27 29.83 -7.68
CA PHE A 62 13.72 29.28 -6.44
C PHE A 62 13.58 30.41 -5.44
N TYR A 63 12.48 30.46 -4.72
CA TYR A 63 12.27 31.47 -3.70
C TYR A 63 12.89 31.01 -2.37
N PHE A 64 14.08 31.54 -2.05
CA PHE A 64 14.75 31.24 -0.78
C PHE A 64 14.41 32.24 0.33
N GLU A 65 13.80 33.37 0.01
CA GLU A 65 13.49 34.44 0.95
C GLU A 65 12.35 34.05 1.87
N GLU A 66 12.53 34.33 3.15
CA GLU A 66 11.57 34.02 4.21
C GLU A 66 10.16 34.59 3.96
N SER A 67 10.07 35.70 3.23
CA SER A 67 8.79 36.36 2.91
C SER A 67 7.78 35.50 2.13
N TYR A 68 8.23 34.50 1.40
CA TYR A 68 7.37 33.61 0.60
C TYR A 68 6.76 32.46 1.39
N TYR A 69 7.09 32.32 2.70
CA TYR A 69 6.70 31.18 3.51
C TYR A 69 5.87 31.58 4.73
N THR A 70 4.96 30.72 5.13
CA THR A 70 4.20 30.86 6.39
C THR A 70 5.08 30.58 7.61
N HIS A 71 6.09 29.76 7.44
CA HIS A 71 7.09 29.42 8.45
C HIS A 71 8.45 29.17 7.78
N TYR A 72 9.54 29.60 8.41
CA TYR A 72 10.89 29.45 7.87
C TYR A 72 11.83 28.95 8.95
N ASP A 73 12.21 27.70 8.88
CA ASP A 73 12.91 26.98 9.93
C ASP A 73 14.41 26.75 9.67
N LEU A 74 15.06 26.11 10.64
CA LEU A 74 16.46 25.76 10.55
C LEU A 74 16.77 24.77 9.42
N TYR A 75 15.85 23.85 9.09
CA TYR A 75 16.05 22.87 8.03
C TYR A 75 16.04 23.51 6.66
N MET A 76 15.18 24.49 6.44
CA MET A 76 15.17 25.32 5.22
C MET A 76 16.48 26.11 5.10
N LYS A 77 16.96 26.73 6.20
CA LYS A 77 18.25 27.44 6.21
C LYS A 77 19.42 26.52 5.86
N LYS A 78 19.48 25.34 6.48
CA LYS A 78 20.53 24.35 6.20
C LYS A 78 20.47 23.79 4.79
N PHE A 79 19.28 23.57 4.25
CA PHE A 79 19.11 23.15 2.87
C PHE A 79 19.66 24.21 1.90
N PHE A 80 19.35 25.49 2.15
CA PHE A 80 19.85 26.60 1.34
C PHE A 80 21.38 26.76 1.44
N GLU A 81 21.94 26.60 2.65
CA GLU A 81 23.40 26.61 2.84
C GLU A 81 24.07 25.46 2.11
N ALA A 82 23.52 24.26 2.19
CA ALA A 82 24.01 23.09 1.46
C ALA A 82 23.91 23.29 -0.05
N TYR A 83 22.84 23.89 -0.56
CA TYR A 83 22.71 24.25 -1.97
C TYR A 83 23.83 25.21 -2.40
N LYS A 84 24.05 26.29 -1.65
CA LYS A 84 25.12 27.26 -1.95
C LYS A 84 26.53 26.66 -1.93
N ALA A 85 26.71 25.68 -1.06
CA ALA A 85 27.98 24.96 -0.90
C ALA A 85 28.15 23.82 -1.91
N HIS A 86 27.20 23.57 -2.79
CA HIS A 86 27.15 22.41 -3.69
C HIS A 86 27.27 21.08 -2.95
N ALA A 87 26.68 20.99 -1.75
CA ALA A 87 26.75 19.84 -0.86
C ALA A 87 25.43 19.07 -0.76
N LEU A 88 24.44 19.38 -1.63
CA LEU A 88 23.24 18.56 -1.76
C LEU A 88 23.55 17.27 -2.47
N LEU A 89 22.74 16.24 -2.21
CA LEU A 89 22.81 14.98 -2.95
C LEU A 89 22.67 15.23 -4.45
N PRO A 90 23.65 14.83 -5.27
CA PRO A 90 23.61 15.07 -6.71
C PRO A 90 22.42 14.36 -7.39
N LYS A 91 22.03 14.88 -8.54
CA LYS A 91 21.13 14.15 -9.45
C LYS A 91 21.77 12.84 -9.91
N GLY A 92 20.95 11.83 -10.10
CA GLY A 92 21.41 10.52 -10.53
C GLY A 92 21.94 9.62 -9.40
N GLU A 93 22.27 10.17 -8.24
CA GLU A 93 22.77 9.39 -7.11
C GLU A 93 21.64 8.73 -6.29
N PHE A 94 22.01 7.66 -5.58
CA PHE A 94 21.07 6.93 -4.75
C PHE A 94 20.51 7.81 -3.63
N PHE A 95 19.18 7.87 -3.55
CA PHE A 95 18.48 8.48 -2.44
C PHE A 95 17.94 7.40 -1.49
N GLY A 96 18.34 7.46 -0.24
CA GLY A 96 17.77 6.61 0.82
C GLY A 96 16.97 7.45 1.81
N ALA A 97 15.67 7.21 1.92
CA ALA A 97 14.80 7.95 2.84
C ALA A 97 15.23 7.79 4.31
N LEU A 98 15.86 6.69 4.64
CA LEU A 98 16.39 6.38 5.98
C LEU A 98 17.88 6.67 6.14
N ALA A 99 18.56 7.18 5.12
CA ALA A 99 19.91 7.72 5.28
C ALA A 99 19.84 9.11 5.91
N MET A 100 20.48 9.29 7.09
CA MET A 100 20.32 10.50 7.91
C MET A 100 20.64 11.82 7.17
N SER A 101 21.66 11.82 6.33
CA SER A 101 22.04 13.00 5.54
C SER A 101 20.98 13.35 4.49
N HIS A 102 20.46 12.33 3.80
CA HIS A 102 19.42 12.47 2.78
C HIS A 102 18.09 12.91 3.40
N ALA A 103 17.70 12.29 4.52
CA ALA A 103 16.48 12.63 5.25
C ALA A 103 16.48 14.11 5.74
N LYS A 104 17.64 14.64 6.20
CA LYS A 104 17.75 16.03 6.59
C LYS A 104 17.59 17.00 5.42
N GLN A 105 18.15 16.67 4.27
CA GLN A 105 17.98 17.45 3.05
C GLN A 105 16.54 17.37 2.53
N ALA A 106 15.96 16.17 2.49
CA ALA A 106 14.57 15.94 2.09
C ALA A 106 13.59 16.73 2.99
N ARG A 107 13.82 16.77 4.30
CA ARG A 107 13.03 17.58 5.22
C ARG A 107 13.11 19.07 4.90
N GLY A 108 14.30 19.59 4.59
CA GLY A 108 14.46 20.98 4.18
C GLY A 108 13.69 21.32 2.93
N LEU A 109 13.77 20.45 1.90
CA LEU A 109 13.04 20.60 0.65
C LEU A 109 11.51 20.50 0.87
N PHE A 110 11.07 19.50 1.63
CA PHE A 110 9.66 19.34 2.02
C PHE A 110 9.13 20.62 2.68
N ASN A 111 9.86 21.21 3.61
CA ASN A 111 9.43 22.43 4.30
C ASN A 111 9.27 23.61 3.32
N PHE A 112 10.13 23.74 2.32
CA PHE A 112 9.96 24.72 1.24
C PHE A 112 8.68 24.50 0.43
N PHE A 113 8.26 23.27 0.21
CA PHE A 113 7.00 22.97 -0.47
C PHE A 113 5.80 23.15 0.45
N TYR A 114 5.88 22.63 1.67
CA TYR A 114 4.77 22.63 2.63
C TYR A 114 4.41 24.04 3.10
N TYR A 115 5.40 24.86 3.46
CA TYR A 115 5.18 26.21 4.00
C TYR A 115 5.05 27.31 2.94
N ALA A 116 5.08 26.97 1.65
CA ALA A 116 4.82 27.96 0.60
C ALA A 116 3.46 28.63 0.79
N LYS A 117 3.42 29.97 0.80
CA LYS A 117 2.21 30.75 1.12
C LYS A 117 1.09 30.57 0.12
N ASP A 118 1.44 30.34 -1.13
CA ASP A 118 0.51 30.27 -2.25
C ASP A 118 0.93 29.25 -3.29
N TRP A 119 0.03 28.98 -4.20
CA TRP A 119 0.24 28.01 -5.28
C TRP A 119 1.40 28.40 -6.20
N GLU A 120 1.57 29.70 -6.51
CA GLU A 120 2.61 30.14 -7.44
C GLU A 120 4.00 29.94 -6.83
N THR A 121 4.19 30.25 -5.57
CA THR A 121 5.43 29.96 -4.83
C THR A 121 5.71 28.45 -4.82
N PHE A 122 4.70 27.62 -4.52
CA PHE A 122 4.82 26.18 -4.53
C PHE A 122 5.22 25.67 -5.93
N LYS A 123 4.47 26.05 -6.97
CA LYS A 123 4.66 25.63 -8.35
C LYS A 123 6.06 25.97 -8.85
N THR A 124 6.50 27.21 -8.64
CA THR A 124 7.84 27.68 -9.04
C THR A 124 8.94 26.87 -8.34
N ASN A 125 8.82 26.67 -7.04
CA ASN A 125 9.81 25.91 -6.26
C ASN A 125 9.85 24.43 -6.66
N VAL A 126 8.69 23.82 -6.92
CA VAL A 126 8.61 22.44 -7.39
C VAL A 126 9.21 22.28 -8.78
N ALA A 127 8.91 23.20 -9.71
CA ALA A 127 9.47 23.18 -11.05
C ALA A 127 11.01 23.32 -11.04
N TRP A 128 11.52 24.23 -10.21
CA TRP A 128 12.96 24.39 -10.01
C TRP A 128 13.59 23.12 -9.40
N ALA A 129 12.99 22.58 -8.35
CA ALA A 129 13.50 21.38 -7.68
C ALA A 129 13.55 20.16 -8.61
N ARG A 130 12.56 20.02 -9.49
CA ARG A 130 12.53 18.99 -10.54
C ARG A 130 13.75 19.02 -11.44
N MET A 131 14.28 20.20 -11.74
CA MET A 131 15.44 20.38 -12.60
C MET A 131 16.77 20.24 -11.86
N HIS A 132 16.83 20.59 -10.57
CA HIS A 132 18.08 20.80 -9.86
C HIS A 132 18.33 19.80 -8.71
N ILE A 133 17.31 19.15 -8.19
CA ILE A 133 17.41 18.28 -7.03
C ILE A 133 17.42 16.82 -7.45
N ASN A 134 18.03 15.99 -6.62
CA ASN A 134 18.02 14.54 -6.77
C ASN A 134 16.58 14.02 -6.96
N GLU A 135 16.38 13.12 -7.87
CA GLU A 135 15.07 12.64 -8.33
C GLU A 135 14.28 11.96 -7.21
N GLY A 136 14.92 11.05 -6.48
CA GLY A 136 14.30 10.36 -5.36
C GLY A 136 13.92 11.31 -4.23
N MET A 137 14.82 12.24 -3.88
CA MET A 137 14.56 13.28 -2.88
C MET A 137 13.42 14.21 -3.29
N PHE A 138 13.38 14.58 -4.56
CA PHE A 138 12.32 15.43 -5.12
C PHE A 138 10.95 14.77 -4.98
N VAL A 139 10.80 13.53 -5.46
CA VAL A 139 9.51 12.80 -5.40
C VAL A 139 9.10 12.56 -3.96
N TYR A 140 10.02 12.20 -3.07
CA TYR A 140 9.76 12.00 -1.66
C TYR A 140 9.22 13.27 -0.99
N ALA A 141 9.90 14.40 -1.17
CA ALA A 141 9.47 15.68 -0.59
C ALA A 141 8.15 16.18 -1.20
N LEU A 142 7.95 16.00 -2.50
CA LEU A 142 6.71 16.37 -3.18
C LEU A 142 5.53 15.52 -2.71
N THR A 143 5.71 14.20 -2.57
CA THR A 143 4.66 13.31 -2.06
C THR A 143 4.21 13.73 -0.67
N LEU A 144 5.16 14.00 0.24
CA LEU A 144 4.85 14.50 1.58
C LEU A 144 4.08 15.83 1.53
N ALA A 145 4.48 16.76 0.67
CA ALA A 145 3.81 18.05 0.57
C ALA A 145 2.37 17.91 0.04
N VAL A 146 2.17 17.08 -0.98
CA VAL A 146 0.83 16.84 -1.56
C VAL A 146 -0.10 16.18 -0.55
N VAL A 147 0.42 15.22 0.23
CA VAL A 147 -0.36 14.53 1.26
C VAL A 147 -0.75 15.43 2.42
N HIS A 148 0.18 16.28 2.88
CA HIS A 148 0.00 17.01 4.15
C HIS A 148 -0.50 18.45 3.99
N ARG A 149 -0.51 19.03 2.79
CA ARG A 149 -1.04 20.39 2.61
C ARG A 149 -2.56 20.41 2.61
N ASN A 150 -3.15 21.17 3.50
CA ASN A 150 -4.61 21.31 3.64
C ASN A 150 -5.30 21.90 2.40
N ASP A 151 -4.61 22.73 1.63
CA ASP A 151 -5.13 23.33 0.40
C ASP A 151 -5.04 22.39 -0.83
N PHE A 152 -4.54 21.17 -0.65
CA PHE A 152 -4.36 20.17 -1.72
C PHE A 152 -5.33 19.00 -1.63
N HIS A 153 -6.39 19.14 -0.85
CA HIS A 153 -7.38 18.07 -0.73
C HIS A 153 -7.93 17.61 -2.08
N GLY A 154 -7.88 16.30 -2.28
CA GLY A 154 -8.33 15.66 -3.52
C GLY A 154 -7.28 15.66 -4.64
N LEU A 155 -6.20 16.43 -4.54
CA LEU A 155 -5.07 16.32 -5.46
C LEU A 155 -4.29 15.05 -5.19
N VAL A 156 -3.88 14.35 -6.25
CA VAL A 156 -3.13 13.10 -6.16
C VAL A 156 -1.89 13.11 -7.04
N LEU A 157 -0.90 12.34 -6.64
CA LEU A 157 0.22 11.95 -7.50
C LEU A 157 -0.06 10.56 -8.08
N PRO A 158 0.56 10.20 -9.21
CA PRO A 158 0.60 8.81 -9.67
C PRO A 158 1.14 7.91 -8.56
N SER A 159 0.81 6.62 -8.60
CA SER A 159 1.37 5.65 -7.66
C SER A 159 2.88 5.62 -7.75
N ILE A 160 3.56 5.42 -6.63
CA ILE A 160 5.04 5.40 -6.58
C ILE A 160 5.63 4.37 -7.55
N TYR A 161 4.96 3.23 -7.76
CA TYR A 161 5.38 2.20 -8.72
C TYR A 161 5.16 2.60 -10.19
N GLU A 162 4.43 3.67 -10.47
CA GLU A 162 4.26 4.25 -11.80
C GLU A 162 5.25 5.40 -12.04
N ILE A 163 5.71 6.05 -10.95
CA ILE A 163 6.75 7.09 -11.04
C ILE A 163 8.13 6.43 -11.18
N PHE A 164 8.41 5.43 -10.34
CA PHE A 164 9.65 4.67 -10.32
C PHE A 164 9.42 3.16 -10.45
N PRO A 165 9.01 2.66 -11.62
CA PRO A 165 8.76 1.23 -11.82
C PRO A 165 9.98 0.35 -11.51
N GLN A 166 11.19 0.85 -11.72
CA GLN A 166 12.43 0.12 -11.46
C GLN A 166 12.64 -0.28 -9.99
N PHE A 167 11.95 0.36 -9.05
CA PHE A 167 12.00 -0.03 -7.64
C PHE A 167 11.02 -1.16 -7.29
N PHE A 168 10.22 -1.61 -8.26
CA PHE A 168 9.18 -2.61 -8.08
C PHE A 168 9.34 -3.84 -8.98
N PHE A 169 10.13 -3.74 -10.04
CA PHE A 169 10.34 -4.80 -11.01
C PHE A 169 11.82 -5.19 -11.09
N ASN A 170 12.09 -6.42 -11.54
CA ASN A 170 13.46 -6.88 -11.70
C ASN A 170 14.20 -6.15 -12.83
N SER A 171 15.52 -6.13 -12.73
CA SER A 171 16.41 -5.42 -13.65
C SER A 171 16.29 -5.87 -15.11
N LYS A 172 15.99 -7.15 -15.34
CA LYS A 172 15.78 -7.67 -16.68
C LYS A 172 14.57 -7.01 -17.35
N PHE A 173 13.45 -6.95 -16.63
CA PHE A 173 12.25 -6.28 -17.12
C PHE A 173 12.51 -4.80 -17.40
N VAL A 174 13.16 -4.10 -16.46
CA VAL A 174 13.49 -2.68 -16.58
C VAL A 174 14.32 -2.44 -17.85
N TYR A 175 15.39 -3.20 -18.03
CA TYR A 175 16.24 -3.09 -19.20
C TYR A 175 15.51 -3.33 -20.52
N GLU A 176 14.62 -4.31 -20.56
CA GLU A 176 13.83 -4.63 -21.74
C GLU A 176 12.78 -3.55 -22.03
N ALA A 177 12.14 -3.00 -20.99
CA ALA A 177 11.17 -1.93 -21.12
C ALA A 177 11.79 -0.61 -21.62
N GLU A 178 12.93 -0.23 -21.09
CA GLU A 178 13.66 0.98 -21.52
C GLU A 178 14.15 0.90 -22.99
N LYS A 179 14.49 -0.30 -23.41
CA LYS A 179 14.95 -0.55 -24.79
C LYS A 179 13.85 -0.94 -25.75
N PHE A 180 12.62 -1.01 -25.29
CA PHE A 180 11.51 -1.39 -26.13
C PHE A 180 11.33 -0.41 -27.29
N ASP A 181 11.46 -0.94 -28.52
CA ASP A 181 11.28 -0.19 -29.76
C ASP A 181 10.05 -0.71 -30.50
N TYR A 182 9.02 0.09 -30.49
CA TYR A 182 7.75 -0.23 -31.15
C TYR A 182 7.91 -0.45 -32.64
N GLU A 183 8.67 0.39 -33.37
CA GLU A 183 8.82 0.27 -34.80
C GLU A 183 9.59 -0.99 -35.19
N MET A 184 10.62 -1.30 -34.42
CA MET A 184 11.36 -2.56 -34.60
C MET A 184 10.45 -3.76 -34.33
N TRP A 185 9.68 -3.72 -33.25
CA TRP A 185 8.74 -4.78 -32.92
C TRP A 185 7.70 -5.02 -34.01
N MET A 186 7.12 -3.97 -34.56
CA MET A 186 6.16 -4.08 -35.67
C MET A 186 6.77 -4.68 -36.94
N LYS A 187 8.07 -4.51 -37.15
CA LYS A 187 8.81 -5.06 -38.29
C LYS A 187 9.23 -6.53 -38.07
N MET A 188 9.20 -7.04 -36.86
CA MET A 188 9.59 -8.42 -36.58
C MET A 188 8.66 -9.42 -37.26
N THR A 189 9.27 -10.46 -37.78
CA THR A 189 8.52 -11.58 -38.38
C THR A 189 7.78 -12.39 -37.31
N MET A 190 6.78 -13.15 -37.75
CA MET A 190 6.07 -14.07 -36.87
C MET A 190 7.01 -15.05 -36.17
N TYR A 191 8.00 -15.55 -36.86
CA TYR A 191 8.96 -16.51 -36.33
C TYR A 191 9.84 -15.88 -35.23
N GLU A 192 10.32 -14.67 -35.43
CA GLU A 192 11.11 -13.94 -34.43
C GLU A 192 10.30 -13.68 -33.17
N LYS A 193 9.02 -13.36 -33.33
CA LYS A 193 8.08 -13.16 -32.21
C LYS A 193 7.83 -14.46 -31.44
N GLU A 194 7.68 -15.59 -32.14
CA GLU A 194 7.59 -16.91 -31.51
C GLU A 194 8.85 -17.29 -30.75
N TYR A 195 10.01 -16.95 -31.27
CA TYR A 195 11.28 -17.19 -30.59
C TYR A 195 11.36 -16.40 -29.28
N LEU A 196 10.99 -15.14 -29.29
CA LEU A 196 10.92 -14.33 -28.07
C LEU A 196 9.93 -14.90 -27.05
N ASP A 197 8.77 -15.36 -27.51
CA ASP A 197 7.81 -16.03 -26.64
C ASP A 197 8.42 -17.26 -25.97
N VAL A 198 9.12 -18.10 -26.69
CA VAL A 198 9.83 -19.27 -26.16
C VAL A 198 10.95 -18.82 -25.21
N TYR A 199 11.71 -17.79 -25.56
CA TYR A 199 12.79 -17.26 -24.75
C TYR A 199 12.28 -16.81 -23.38
N TYR A 200 11.26 -15.97 -23.36
CA TYR A 200 10.68 -15.51 -22.11
C TYR A 200 10.09 -16.65 -21.26
N LYS A 201 9.49 -17.63 -21.91
CA LYS A 201 8.98 -18.84 -21.24
C LYS A 201 10.07 -19.66 -20.57
N THR A 202 11.21 -19.80 -21.23
CA THR A 202 12.32 -20.61 -20.73
C THR A 202 13.15 -19.89 -19.69
N HIS A 203 13.15 -18.54 -19.67
CA HIS A 203 13.96 -17.73 -18.78
C HIS A 203 13.17 -17.13 -17.61
N SER A 204 11.84 -17.20 -17.63
CA SER A 204 10.99 -16.83 -16.50
C SER A 204 10.75 -18.00 -15.53
N HIS A 205 11.67 -18.92 -15.43
CA HIS A 205 11.58 -20.09 -14.56
C HIS A 205 11.90 -19.73 -13.14
N GLY A 206 10.90 -19.39 -12.41
CA GLY A 206 11.08 -19.24 -11.02
C GLY A 206 10.30 -20.18 -10.14
N TYR A 207 10.84 -20.42 -8.97
CA TYR A 207 10.38 -21.44 -8.05
C TYR A 207 9.04 -21.13 -7.36
N GLY A 208 8.61 -19.90 -7.26
CA GLY A 208 7.34 -19.56 -6.59
C GLY A 208 6.11 -19.98 -7.36
N TYR A 209 6.17 -19.86 -8.66
CA TYR A 209 5.14 -20.36 -9.57
C TYR A 209 5.50 -21.72 -10.19
N GLY A 210 6.67 -22.27 -9.89
CA GLY A 210 7.14 -23.50 -10.45
C GLY A 210 6.12 -24.62 -10.34
N ASN A 211 5.47 -24.76 -9.20
CA ASN A 211 4.41 -25.74 -9.00
C ASN A 211 3.10 -25.39 -9.68
N MET A 212 2.78 -24.11 -9.82
CA MET A 212 1.61 -23.68 -10.59
C MET A 212 1.81 -23.90 -12.08
N TYR A 213 3.02 -23.68 -12.56
CA TYR A 213 3.38 -23.90 -13.95
C TYR A 213 3.73 -25.33 -14.29
N GLN A 214 4.04 -26.17 -13.29
CA GLN A 214 4.34 -27.59 -13.45
C GLN A 214 3.16 -28.52 -13.16
N SER A 215 2.07 -27.99 -12.58
CA SER A 215 0.86 -28.78 -12.40
C SER A 215 0.18 -29.03 -13.74
N SER A 216 -0.80 -29.90 -13.74
CA SER A 216 -1.63 -30.29 -14.87
C SER A 216 -2.16 -29.15 -15.75
N ASP A 217 -2.04 -27.94 -15.31
CA ASP A 217 -2.52 -26.72 -15.95
C ASP A 217 -1.49 -26.05 -16.87
N TYR A 218 -0.49 -26.83 -17.31
CA TYR A 218 0.33 -26.42 -18.43
C TYR A 218 -0.51 -26.05 -19.66
N THR A 219 -1.65 -26.67 -19.81
CA THR A 219 -2.70 -26.30 -20.77
C THR A 219 -3.18 -24.87 -20.60
N TYR A 220 -3.36 -24.45 -19.39
CA TYR A 220 -3.79 -23.12 -19.05
C TYR A 220 -2.75 -22.07 -19.44
N ILE A 221 -1.52 -22.26 -19.04
CA ILE A 221 -0.41 -21.42 -19.48
C ILE A 221 -0.21 -21.54 -20.99
N LYS A 222 -0.42 -22.71 -21.57
CA LYS A 222 -0.34 -22.94 -23.01
C LYS A 222 -1.45 -22.21 -23.74
N ASP A 223 -2.65 -22.18 -23.22
CA ASP A 223 -3.75 -21.41 -23.80
C ASP A 223 -3.54 -19.92 -23.58
N PHE A 224 -3.03 -19.52 -22.42
CA PHE A 224 -2.57 -18.18 -22.17
C PHE A 224 -1.38 -17.78 -23.04
N LYS A 225 -0.49 -18.69 -23.31
CA LYS A 225 0.64 -18.51 -24.24
C LYS A 225 0.25 -18.44 -25.69
N THR A 226 -0.66 -19.30 -26.09
CA THR A 226 -1.21 -19.34 -27.44
C THR A 226 -2.04 -18.12 -27.69
N TRP A 227 -2.58 -17.57 -26.66
CA TRP A 227 -3.27 -16.32 -26.65
C TRP A 227 -2.38 -15.14 -26.86
N GLN A 228 -1.23 -15.26 -26.61
CA GLN A 228 -0.09 -14.97 -27.25
C GLN A 228 0.51 -13.68 -27.15
N TRP A 229 1.73 -13.79 -26.93
CA TRP A 229 2.72 -12.77 -27.08
C TRP A 229 2.45 -11.74 -28.16
N TRP A 230 2.07 -12.21 -29.33
CA TRP A 230 1.70 -11.34 -30.42
C TRP A 230 0.57 -10.41 -30.09
N LYS A 231 -0.41 -11.00 -29.43
CA LYS A 231 -1.56 -10.27 -28.98
C LYS A 231 -1.20 -9.40 -27.79
N LEU A 232 -0.36 -9.91 -26.88
CA LEU A 232 0.11 -9.18 -25.72
C LEU A 232 0.94 -7.96 -26.10
N MET A 233 1.65 -8.04 -27.17
CA MET A 233 2.49 -6.94 -27.67
C MET A 233 1.76 -6.04 -28.67
N GLY A 234 0.46 -6.07 -28.70
CA GLY A 234 -0.36 -5.13 -29.46
C GLY A 234 -0.34 -5.32 -30.96
N LEU A 235 0.02 -6.50 -31.44
CA LEU A 235 0.16 -6.79 -32.84
C LEU A 235 -1.10 -7.36 -33.43
N GLY A 236 -1.92 -6.52 -33.99
CA GLY A 236 -3.11 -6.88 -34.73
C GLY A 236 -4.39 -6.29 -34.15
N GLU A 237 -5.07 -5.57 -34.96
CA GLU A 237 -6.35 -4.94 -34.63
C GLU A 237 -7.45 -5.97 -34.25
N HIS A 238 -7.34 -7.20 -34.77
CA HIS A 238 -8.31 -8.27 -34.51
C HIS A 238 -8.23 -8.89 -33.12
N TRP A 239 -7.18 -8.59 -32.39
CA TRP A 239 -6.95 -9.14 -31.07
C TRP A 239 -7.96 -8.68 -30.04
N TYR A 240 -8.50 -7.52 -30.26
CA TYR A 240 -9.37 -6.87 -29.32
C TYR A 240 -10.84 -7.21 -29.49
N SER A 241 -11.20 -7.80 -30.64
CA SER A 241 -12.60 -8.01 -30.98
C SER A 241 -13.16 -9.35 -30.56
N ASN A 242 -12.32 -10.38 -30.39
CA ASN A 242 -12.80 -11.75 -30.25
C ASN A 242 -12.50 -12.44 -28.92
N ASP A 243 -11.59 -11.92 -28.16
CA ASP A 243 -11.27 -12.52 -26.86
C ASP A 243 -11.83 -11.66 -25.73
N LYS A 244 -12.67 -12.26 -24.94
CA LYS A 244 -13.23 -11.74 -23.68
C LYS A 244 -12.16 -11.40 -22.64
N PHE A 245 -10.94 -11.23 -23.08
CA PHE A 245 -9.81 -10.86 -22.28
C PHE A 245 -9.78 -9.35 -22.19
N ILE A 246 -10.48 -8.93 -21.23
CA ILE A 246 -9.86 -8.50 -20.12
C ILE A 246 -9.93 -7.02 -19.92
N LEU A 247 -9.03 -6.35 -20.22
CA LEU A 247 -8.84 -4.95 -19.96
C LEU A 247 -9.46 -4.10 -21.03
N ARG A 248 -9.35 -4.54 -22.24
CA ARG A 248 -9.81 -3.76 -23.37
C ARG A 248 -11.29 -3.95 -23.70
N GLU A 249 -11.90 -5.07 -23.34
CA GLU A 249 -13.36 -5.16 -23.45
C GLU A 249 -14.05 -4.24 -22.44
N ASN A 250 -13.57 -4.20 -21.21
CA ASN A 250 -14.10 -3.26 -20.23
C ASN A 250 -13.79 -1.83 -20.62
N ILE A 251 -12.59 -1.58 -21.08
CA ILE A 251 -12.20 -0.32 -21.66
C ILE A 251 -13.08 -0.02 -22.88
N ASN A 252 -13.28 -0.94 -23.80
CA ASN A 252 -14.07 -0.69 -24.99
C ASN A 252 -15.57 -0.52 -24.69
N GLU A 253 -16.15 -1.27 -23.76
CA GLU A 253 -17.52 -1.03 -23.31
C GLU A 253 -17.67 0.35 -22.67
N PHE A 254 -16.78 0.66 -21.77
CA PHE A 254 -16.71 1.98 -21.18
C PHE A 254 -16.43 3.07 -22.22
N TYR A 255 -15.60 2.78 -23.18
CA TYR A 255 -15.17 3.67 -24.23
C TYR A 255 -16.16 3.85 -25.34
N GLN A 256 -16.95 2.89 -25.67
CA GLN A 256 -18.02 3.05 -26.65
C GLN A 256 -19.08 4.06 -26.24
N GLU A 257 -19.24 4.29 -24.95
CA GLU A 257 -20.23 5.20 -24.41
C GLU A 257 -19.73 6.63 -24.20
N SER A 258 -18.41 6.86 -24.25
CA SER A 258 -17.83 8.18 -24.03
C SER A 258 -17.05 8.71 -25.24
N LYS A 259 -17.25 9.99 -25.56
CA LYS A 259 -16.59 10.66 -26.71
C LYS A 259 -15.05 10.67 -26.61
N TRP A 260 -14.48 10.70 -25.42
CA TRP A 260 -13.03 10.77 -25.27
C TRP A 260 -12.33 9.49 -25.61
N LEU A 261 -13.04 8.40 -25.54
CA LEU A 261 -12.54 7.10 -25.97
C LEU A 261 -12.39 6.93 -27.45
N SER A 262 -13.16 7.71 -28.21
CA SER A 262 -12.88 7.79 -29.63
C SER A 262 -11.49 8.37 -29.91
N MET A 263 -10.94 9.16 -28.97
CA MET A 263 -9.59 9.71 -29.05
C MET A 263 -8.52 8.69 -28.64
N MET A 264 -8.88 7.71 -27.79
CA MET A 264 -8.00 6.62 -27.40
C MET A 264 -8.05 5.40 -28.33
N LYS A 265 -8.92 5.39 -29.32
CA LYS A 265 -8.97 4.27 -30.31
C LYS A 265 -7.63 4.02 -30.99
N ASP A 266 -6.80 5.04 -31.09
CA ASP A 266 -5.50 5.00 -31.69
C ASP A 266 -4.36 4.72 -30.71
N VAL A 267 -4.64 4.63 -29.39
CA VAL A 267 -3.60 4.31 -28.40
C VAL A 267 -3.21 2.85 -28.51
N LYS A 268 -1.93 2.64 -28.72
CA LYS A 268 -1.33 1.31 -28.81
C LYS A 268 -0.84 0.89 -27.44
N ILE A 269 -1.43 -0.16 -26.91
CA ILE A 269 -1.09 -0.70 -25.60
C ILE A 269 -0.22 -1.95 -25.79
N PHE A 270 0.94 -1.94 -25.14
CA PHE A 270 1.87 -3.05 -25.12
C PHE A 270 1.88 -3.67 -23.76
N TYR A 271 1.88 -4.99 -23.71
CA TYR A 271 1.94 -5.76 -22.48
C TYR A 271 3.23 -6.54 -22.45
N MET A 272 4.05 -6.29 -21.44
CA MET A 272 5.30 -7.02 -21.24
C MET A 272 5.17 -7.87 -19.98
N PRO A 273 5.28 -9.19 -20.06
CA PRO A 273 5.21 -10.04 -18.89
C PRO A 273 6.41 -9.83 -18.01
N VAL A 274 6.16 -9.84 -16.72
CA VAL A 274 7.18 -9.74 -15.69
C VAL A 274 6.96 -10.82 -14.63
N ASP A 275 8.05 -11.38 -14.15
CA ASP A 275 8.05 -12.32 -13.06
C ASP A 275 8.65 -11.68 -11.80
N TYR A 276 8.42 -12.30 -10.66
CA TYR A 276 9.03 -11.91 -9.41
C TYR A 276 10.49 -12.29 -9.36
N THR A 277 11.23 -11.65 -8.46
CA THR A 277 12.62 -11.99 -8.21
C THR A 277 12.75 -13.46 -7.84
N ARG A 278 13.68 -14.16 -8.49
CA ARG A 278 13.99 -15.55 -8.25
C ARG A 278 15.43 -15.66 -7.82
N ASP A 279 15.65 -16.40 -6.79
CA ASP A 279 16.99 -16.64 -6.28
C ASP A 279 17.78 -17.55 -7.20
N LEU A 280 18.37 -16.95 -8.22
CA LEU A 280 19.34 -17.64 -9.07
C LEU A 280 20.70 -17.72 -8.39
N ASN A 281 21.03 -16.75 -7.55
CA ASN A 281 22.33 -16.61 -6.92
C ASN A 281 22.34 -16.98 -5.43
N ILE A 282 21.19 -16.87 -4.78
CA ILE A 282 21.02 -17.14 -3.36
C ILE A 282 19.84 -18.10 -3.21
N TYR A 283 20.13 -19.33 -2.76
CA TYR A 283 19.05 -20.27 -2.45
C TYR A 283 18.34 -19.83 -1.17
N ASN A 284 17.08 -19.47 -1.31
CA ASN A 284 16.22 -19.07 -0.20
C ASN A 284 14.85 -19.71 -0.39
N GLU A 285 14.44 -20.57 0.54
CA GLU A 285 13.10 -21.19 0.47
C GLU A 285 11.96 -20.19 0.54
N GLU A 286 12.16 -19.04 1.19
CA GLU A 286 11.17 -17.97 1.27
C GLU A 286 10.95 -17.25 -0.06
N SER A 287 11.78 -17.48 -1.07
CA SER A 287 11.52 -16.99 -2.44
C SER A 287 10.19 -17.50 -3.00
N LYS A 288 9.63 -18.58 -2.45
CA LYS A 288 8.26 -19.03 -2.75
C LYS A 288 7.21 -18.00 -2.38
N LEU A 289 7.51 -17.08 -1.46
CA LEU A 289 6.64 -15.98 -1.05
C LEU A 289 6.83 -14.71 -1.88
N SER A 290 7.70 -14.69 -2.89
CA SER A 290 8.02 -13.49 -3.67
C SER A 290 6.79 -12.83 -4.29
N TYR A 291 5.79 -13.61 -4.72
CA TYR A 291 4.53 -13.06 -5.23
C TYR A 291 3.78 -12.20 -4.19
N PHE A 292 4.04 -12.40 -2.91
CA PHE A 292 3.46 -11.65 -1.81
C PHE A 292 4.40 -10.54 -1.34
N THR A 293 5.67 -10.86 -1.05
CA THR A 293 6.64 -9.89 -0.51
C THR A 293 7.02 -8.82 -1.53
N GLU A 294 6.97 -9.12 -2.81
CA GLU A 294 7.26 -8.18 -3.91
C GLU A 294 5.99 -7.63 -4.57
N ASP A 295 4.84 -7.90 -4.01
CA ASP A 295 3.58 -7.34 -4.51
C ASP A 295 3.60 -5.81 -4.46
N LEU A 296 3.21 -5.15 -5.56
CA LEU A 296 3.25 -3.70 -5.67
C LEU A 296 2.36 -3.01 -4.64
N GLY A 297 1.15 -3.50 -4.46
CA GLY A 297 0.20 -2.94 -3.49
C GLY A 297 0.68 -3.10 -2.06
N TRP A 298 1.31 -4.24 -1.73
CA TRP A 298 1.89 -4.51 -0.43
C TRP A 298 3.03 -3.54 -0.10
N ASN A 299 3.98 -3.35 -1.02
CA ASN A 299 5.09 -2.43 -0.86
C ASN A 299 4.65 -0.97 -0.88
N ALA A 300 3.69 -0.62 -1.74
CA ALA A 300 3.12 0.73 -1.80
C ALA A 300 2.36 1.10 -0.51
N TYR A 301 1.65 0.14 0.10
CA TYR A 301 0.98 0.36 1.37
C TYR A 301 1.96 0.82 2.47
N TRP A 302 3.08 0.12 2.63
CA TRP A 302 4.10 0.51 3.60
C TRP A 302 4.75 1.86 3.28
N TYR A 303 5.02 2.12 2.00
CA TYR A 303 5.52 3.43 1.57
C TYR A 303 4.58 4.56 1.97
N TYR A 304 3.30 4.47 1.61
CA TYR A 304 2.35 5.54 1.89
C TYR A 304 2.02 5.68 3.37
N LEU A 305 2.01 4.59 4.14
CA LEU A 305 1.87 4.66 5.59
C LEU A 305 2.99 5.51 6.22
N ASN A 306 4.22 5.37 5.72
CA ASN A 306 5.37 6.16 6.18
C ASN A 306 5.44 7.56 5.56
N MET A 307 4.69 7.84 4.50
CA MET A 307 4.46 9.21 4.02
C MET A 307 3.44 9.93 4.91
N ASP A 308 2.36 9.26 5.25
CA ASP A 308 1.31 9.82 6.11
C ASP A 308 1.81 10.07 7.54
N TYR A 309 2.60 9.16 8.07
CA TYR A 309 3.16 9.23 9.44
C TYR A 309 4.68 9.27 9.42
N SER A 310 5.24 10.18 8.64
CA SER A 310 6.69 10.30 8.51
C SER A 310 7.35 10.63 9.86
N PHE A 311 8.46 9.97 10.14
CA PHE A 311 9.17 10.05 11.43
C PHE A 311 9.67 11.47 11.79
N PHE A 312 9.83 12.38 10.84
CA PHE A 312 10.27 13.74 11.09
C PHE A 312 9.14 14.79 11.19
N LEU A 313 7.89 14.39 10.96
CA LEU A 313 6.74 15.28 11.11
C LEU A 313 6.27 15.24 12.56
N ASP A 314 6.17 16.40 13.20
CA ASP A 314 5.69 16.47 14.59
C ASP A 314 4.16 16.39 14.66
N GLY A 315 3.67 15.66 15.67
CA GLY A 315 2.26 15.36 15.83
C GLY A 315 1.38 16.59 16.09
N LYS A 316 1.96 17.67 16.58
CA LYS A 316 1.20 18.89 16.88
C LYS A 316 1.00 19.75 15.63
N THR A 317 2.07 20.02 14.88
CA THR A 317 2.02 20.86 13.67
C THR A 317 1.24 20.21 12.56
N PHE A 318 1.37 18.87 12.43
CA PHE A 318 0.74 18.08 11.36
C PHE A 318 -0.49 17.31 11.84
N GLU A 319 -0.97 17.58 13.05
CA GLU A 319 -2.16 16.96 13.68
C GLU A 319 -2.09 15.42 13.82
N LEU A 320 -0.92 14.82 13.65
CA LEU A 320 -0.74 13.36 13.69
C LEU A 320 -1.00 12.75 15.07
N GLN A 321 -0.87 13.54 16.14
CA GLN A 321 -1.24 13.12 17.49
C GLN A 321 -2.74 12.83 17.60
N ASN A 322 -3.58 13.51 16.82
CA ASN A 322 -5.03 13.30 16.79
C ASN A 322 -5.40 11.93 16.19
N ASP A 323 -4.48 11.37 15.41
CA ASP A 323 -4.62 10.06 14.77
C ASP A 323 -4.04 8.92 15.59
N ARG A 324 -3.56 9.19 16.82
CA ARG A 324 -2.93 8.16 17.66
C ARG A 324 -1.74 7.50 16.93
N ARG A 325 -0.85 8.32 16.35
CA ARG A 325 0.19 7.89 15.40
C ARG A 325 1.11 6.77 15.92
N GLY A 326 1.49 6.79 17.18
CA GLY A 326 2.36 5.78 17.78
C GLY A 326 1.65 4.43 17.93
N GLU A 327 0.43 4.44 18.49
CA GLU A 327 -0.41 3.25 18.57
C GLU A 327 -0.74 2.72 17.18
N TRP A 328 -1.15 3.59 16.27
CA TRP A 328 -1.47 3.26 14.87
C TRP A 328 -0.29 2.60 14.15
N TRP A 329 0.90 3.13 14.29
CA TRP A 329 2.10 2.58 13.66
C TRP A 329 2.44 1.19 14.19
N LEU A 330 2.44 0.98 15.52
CA LEU A 330 2.65 -0.33 16.13
C LEU A 330 1.60 -1.35 15.72
N TYR A 331 0.35 -0.91 15.69
CA TYR A 331 -0.75 -1.77 15.27
C TYR A 331 -0.60 -2.22 13.82
N ASN A 332 -0.24 -1.31 12.92
CA ASN A 332 0.02 -1.67 11.52
C ASN A 332 1.20 -2.63 11.37
N VAL A 333 2.28 -2.42 12.08
CA VAL A 333 3.40 -3.38 12.11
C VAL A 333 2.91 -4.77 12.52
N HIS A 334 2.11 -4.84 13.56
CA HIS A 334 1.51 -6.11 14.00
C HIS A 334 0.62 -6.74 12.93
N GLN A 335 -0.26 -5.94 12.29
CA GLN A 335 -1.16 -6.43 11.24
C GLN A 335 -0.39 -7.00 10.03
N LEU A 336 0.67 -6.32 9.60
CA LEU A 336 1.54 -6.77 8.52
C LEU A 336 2.23 -8.11 8.86
N LEU A 337 2.72 -8.25 10.08
CA LEU A 337 3.36 -9.50 10.53
C LEU A 337 2.36 -10.64 10.65
N SER A 338 1.16 -10.39 11.17
CA SER A 338 0.10 -11.40 11.25
C SER A 338 -0.30 -11.88 9.85
N ARG A 339 -0.42 -10.98 8.90
CA ARG A 339 -0.72 -11.33 7.52
C ARG A 339 0.41 -12.13 6.86
N TYR A 340 1.65 -11.72 7.07
CA TYR A 340 2.82 -12.44 6.56
C TYR A 340 2.94 -13.84 7.17
N TYR A 341 2.68 -14.00 8.45
CA TYR A 341 2.68 -15.31 9.11
C TYR A 341 1.64 -16.26 8.51
N MET A 342 0.42 -15.78 8.23
CA MET A 342 -0.60 -16.59 7.56
C MET A 342 -0.16 -17.00 6.14
N GLU A 343 0.57 -16.15 5.42
CA GLU A 343 1.13 -16.50 4.11
C GLU A 343 2.23 -17.56 4.23
N ARG A 344 3.09 -17.45 5.23
CA ARG A 344 4.10 -18.48 5.54
C ARG A 344 3.45 -19.85 5.80
N LEU A 345 2.40 -19.88 6.60
CA LEU A 345 1.63 -21.11 6.88
C LEU A 345 1.01 -21.70 5.62
N SER A 346 0.58 -20.89 4.66
CA SER A 346 0.09 -21.37 3.34
C SER A 346 1.14 -22.20 2.59
N HIS A 347 2.42 -21.95 2.84
CA HIS A 347 3.54 -22.66 2.25
C HIS A 347 4.19 -23.73 3.17
N GLY A 348 3.58 -23.96 4.33
CA GLY A 348 4.13 -24.90 5.33
C GLY A 348 5.36 -24.37 6.06
N PHE A 349 5.60 -23.07 6.02
CA PHE A 349 6.61 -22.41 6.82
C PHE A 349 6.05 -22.13 8.22
N GLY A 350 6.95 -22.16 9.21
CA GLY A 350 6.58 -21.85 10.59
C GLY A 350 6.63 -20.35 10.89
N GLU A 351 6.77 -20.07 12.16
CA GLU A 351 6.94 -18.74 12.71
C GLU A 351 7.98 -17.91 11.95
N ILE A 352 7.76 -16.59 11.93
CA ILE A 352 8.77 -15.66 11.43
C ILE A 352 10.03 -15.83 12.30
N PRO A 353 11.20 -16.10 11.70
CA PRO A 353 12.42 -16.33 12.45
C PRO A 353 12.76 -15.17 13.40
N GLU A 354 13.36 -15.49 14.52
CA GLU A 354 13.82 -14.49 15.49
C GLU A 354 15.00 -13.70 14.95
N PHE A 355 15.00 -12.41 15.21
CA PHE A 355 16.10 -11.52 14.86
C PHE A 355 17.05 -11.34 16.03
N SER A 356 18.36 -11.43 15.74
CA SER A 356 19.40 -11.11 16.70
C SER A 356 20.51 -10.28 16.05
N TRP A 357 20.95 -9.23 16.71
CA TRP A 357 22.07 -8.40 16.27
C TRP A 357 23.43 -9.12 16.28
N TYR A 358 23.51 -10.27 16.95
CA TYR A 358 24.76 -10.98 17.20
C TYR A 358 24.82 -12.35 16.51
N HIS A 359 23.76 -12.77 15.85
CA HIS A 359 23.70 -14.04 15.13
C HIS A 359 23.67 -13.81 13.62
N GLN A 360 24.11 -14.81 12.89
CA GLN A 360 24.00 -14.83 11.43
C GLN A 360 22.54 -14.74 10.99
N ILE A 361 22.30 -13.98 9.93
CA ILE A 361 21.02 -13.96 9.25
C ILE A 361 21.01 -15.11 8.26
N GLU A 362 20.24 -16.14 8.56
CA GLU A 362 20.25 -17.38 7.78
C GLU A 362 19.81 -17.16 6.34
N MET A 363 18.77 -16.36 6.15
CA MET A 363 18.20 -16.08 4.85
C MET A 363 18.81 -14.82 4.22
N GLY A 364 19.49 -15.03 3.10
CA GLY A 364 19.94 -13.96 2.24
C GLY A 364 18.80 -13.43 1.36
N TYR A 365 19.08 -12.35 0.64
CA TYR A 365 18.16 -11.79 -0.35
C TYR A 365 18.94 -11.09 -1.45
N ASP A 366 18.62 -11.44 -2.70
CA ASP A 366 19.10 -10.76 -3.90
C ASP A 366 17.93 -10.04 -4.56
N PRO A 367 17.86 -8.70 -4.50
CA PRO A 367 16.73 -7.95 -5.04
C PRO A 367 16.66 -8.00 -6.57
N GLN A 368 17.76 -8.28 -7.26
CA GLN A 368 17.85 -8.26 -8.72
C GLN A 368 17.31 -6.95 -9.33
N MET A 369 17.54 -5.85 -8.65
CA MET A 369 17.05 -4.54 -9.02
C MET A 369 18.19 -3.62 -9.42
N ILE A 370 17.88 -2.69 -10.29
CA ILE A 370 18.79 -1.59 -10.66
C ILE A 370 18.15 -0.25 -10.32
N TYR A 371 18.98 0.68 -9.99
CA TYR A 371 18.60 2.07 -9.86
C TYR A 371 18.48 2.70 -11.25
N TYR A 372 17.80 3.84 -11.39
CA TYR A 372 17.56 4.46 -12.70
C TYR A 372 18.83 4.85 -13.47
N ASN A 373 19.97 4.96 -12.81
CA ASN A 373 21.27 5.16 -13.48
C ASN A 373 21.98 3.86 -13.91
N GLY A 374 21.32 2.71 -13.73
CA GLY A 374 21.83 1.41 -14.12
C GLY A 374 22.73 0.72 -13.07
N ILE A 375 22.99 1.36 -11.93
CA ILE A 375 23.75 0.75 -10.83
C ILE A 375 22.85 -0.20 -10.05
N GLY A 376 23.31 -1.42 -9.81
CA GLY A 376 22.58 -2.47 -9.09
C GLY A 376 22.50 -2.21 -7.59
N TYR A 377 21.45 -2.72 -6.96
CA TYR A 377 21.38 -2.83 -5.50
C TYR A 377 22.25 -3.97 -5.01
N SER A 378 22.86 -3.82 -3.84
CA SER A 378 23.61 -4.90 -3.20
C SER A 378 22.67 -6.02 -2.75
N PHE A 379 23.18 -7.23 -2.75
CA PHE A 379 22.50 -8.39 -2.20
C PHE A 379 23.10 -8.76 -0.83
N ARG A 380 22.33 -9.49 -0.02
CA ARG A 380 22.82 -10.12 1.22
C ARG A 380 22.90 -11.63 1.02
N LYS A 381 24.06 -12.21 1.23
CA LYS A 381 24.26 -13.66 1.17
C LYS A 381 23.53 -14.40 2.30
N ASN A 382 23.24 -15.68 2.10
CA ASN A 382 22.77 -16.54 3.19
C ASN A 382 23.85 -16.61 4.29
N TYR A 383 23.41 -16.75 5.54
CA TYR A 383 24.27 -16.77 6.73
C TYR A 383 25.16 -15.53 6.83
N TYR A 384 24.58 -14.37 6.48
CA TYR A 384 25.28 -13.11 6.57
C TYR A 384 25.55 -12.74 8.03
N GLU A 385 26.81 -12.51 8.33
CA GLU A 385 27.24 -11.93 9.61
C GLU A 385 27.32 -10.43 9.47
N MET A 386 26.54 -9.72 10.29
CA MET A 386 26.68 -8.27 10.37
C MET A 386 28.04 -7.95 10.99
N GLU A 387 28.88 -7.24 10.23
CA GLU A 387 30.22 -6.90 10.69
C GLU A 387 30.18 -6.00 11.92
N THR A 388 30.70 -6.54 13.02
CA THR A 388 30.67 -5.88 14.31
C THR A 388 31.79 -4.88 14.49
N TYR A 389 32.91 -5.06 13.78
CA TYR A 389 34.15 -4.30 14.03
C TYR A 389 34.14 -2.92 13.33
N ALA A 390 33.68 -2.83 12.12
CA ALA A 390 33.68 -1.57 11.36
C ALA A 390 32.63 -0.57 11.88
N ASN A 391 31.51 -1.08 12.42
CA ASN A 391 30.36 -0.30 12.84
C ASN A 391 29.96 -0.53 14.31
N PHE A 392 30.92 -0.90 15.17
CA PHE A 392 30.67 -1.23 16.57
C PHE A 392 29.93 -0.11 17.33
N ASP A 393 30.28 1.15 17.14
CA ASP A 393 29.62 2.28 17.79
C ASP A 393 28.16 2.41 17.39
N MET A 394 27.83 2.08 16.15
CA MET A 394 26.44 2.09 15.66
C MET A 394 25.66 0.94 16.28
N LEU A 395 26.21 -0.25 16.27
CA LEU A 395 25.61 -1.46 16.86
C LEU A 395 25.36 -1.27 18.37
N ASP A 396 26.34 -0.73 19.10
CA ASP A 396 26.21 -0.50 20.54
C ASP A 396 25.08 0.50 20.85
N LYS A 397 24.94 1.57 20.06
CA LYS A 397 23.84 2.51 20.19
C LYS A 397 22.48 1.86 19.93
N ILE A 398 22.36 1.06 18.85
CA ILE A 398 21.11 0.39 18.50
C ILE A 398 20.70 -0.62 19.58
N THR A 399 21.64 -1.46 20.01
CA THR A 399 21.38 -2.47 21.04
C THR A 399 21.14 -1.84 22.41
N GLY A 400 21.85 -0.76 22.73
CA GLY A 400 21.61 0.04 23.93
C GLY A 400 20.22 0.65 23.96
N PHE A 401 19.73 1.15 22.81
CA PHE A 401 18.36 1.61 22.65
C PHE A 401 17.36 0.49 22.97
N MET A 402 17.47 -0.64 22.33
CA MET A 402 16.53 -1.77 22.51
C MET A 402 16.51 -2.25 23.97
N LYS A 403 17.69 -2.41 24.59
CA LYS A 403 17.78 -2.76 26.02
C LYS A 403 17.07 -1.76 26.91
N ARG A 404 17.22 -0.45 26.62
CA ARG A 404 16.59 0.60 27.41
C ARG A 404 15.06 0.55 27.27
N VAL A 405 14.53 0.33 26.05
CA VAL A 405 13.08 0.21 25.84
C VAL A 405 12.52 -1.01 26.56
N HIS A 406 13.12 -2.17 26.43
CA HIS A 406 12.70 -3.36 27.17
C HIS A 406 12.68 -3.14 28.68
N ASN A 407 13.73 -2.52 29.22
CA ASN A 407 13.80 -2.20 30.65
C ASN A 407 12.70 -1.22 31.09
N ILE A 408 12.38 -0.20 30.30
CA ILE A 408 11.31 0.75 30.59
C ILE A 408 9.97 0.04 30.64
N VAL A 409 9.67 -0.80 29.65
CA VAL A 409 8.43 -1.58 29.61
C VAL A 409 8.34 -2.55 30.78
N GLU A 410 9.46 -3.22 31.11
CA GLU A 410 9.54 -4.13 32.25
C GLU A 410 9.29 -3.41 33.58
N MET A 411 9.97 -2.27 33.80
CA MET A 411 9.77 -1.46 35.02
C MET A 411 8.37 -0.86 35.13
N GLY A 412 7.69 -0.63 33.99
CA GLY A 412 6.35 -0.05 33.92
C GLY A 412 6.32 1.45 34.12
N TYR A 413 7.45 2.13 34.03
CA TYR A 413 7.53 3.59 34.08
C TYR A 413 8.71 4.14 33.32
N TYR A 414 8.57 5.38 32.85
CA TYR A 414 9.67 6.17 32.27
C TYR A 414 9.91 7.39 33.11
N LYS A 415 11.19 7.63 33.48
CA LYS A 415 11.58 8.84 34.20
C LYS A 415 12.16 9.84 33.21
N THR A 416 11.50 10.99 33.07
CA THR A 416 11.96 12.09 32.21
C THR A 416 13.18 12.78 32.79
N ALA A 417 13.89 13.61 31.99
CA ALA A 417 15.08 14.31 32.40
C ALA A 417 14.85 15.31 33.57
N ASP A 418 13.64 15.87 33.64
CA ASP A 418 13.19 16.78 34.72
C ASP A 418 12.64 16.01 35.95
N GLY A 419 12.69 14.70 35.95
CA GLY A 419 12.33 13.83 37.07
C GLY A 419 10.87 13.39 37.13
N HIS A 420 10.02 13.77 36.16
CA HIS A 420 8.65 13.29 36.11
C HIS A 420 8.61 11.78 35.77
N MET A 421 7.64 11.10 36.36
CA MET A 421 7.40 9.68 36.14
C MET A 421 6.19 9.51 35.23
N ILE A 422 6.38 8.87 34.08
CA ILE A 422 5.30 8.44 33.19
C ILE A 422 4.99 7.00 33.52
N ASP A 423 3.75 6.74 33.91
CA ASP A 423 3.25 5.39 34.18
C ASP A 423 2.94 4.67 32.87
N LEU A 424 3.64 3.57 32.59
CA LEU A 424 3.48 2.74 31.39
C LEU A 424 2.52 1.55 31.59
N ARG A 425 1.86 1.44 32.75
CA ARG A 425 0.85 0.41 33.00
C ARG A 425 -0.56 0.84 32.58
N LYS A 426 -0.67 1.89 31.79
CA LYS A 426 -1.92 2.45 31.28
C LYS A 426 -2.05 2.18 29.78
N PRO A 427 -3.26 1.88 29.29
CA PRO A 427 -3.47 1.63 27.85
C PRO A 427 -2.97 2.77 26.94
N GLU A 428 -3.18 4.01 27.35
CA GLU A 428 -2.80 5.20 26.57
C GLU A 428 -1.28 5.31 26.36
N SER A 429 -0.51 4.60 27.17
CA SER A 429 0.96 4.63 27.07
C SER A 429 1.50 3.88 25.85
N VAL A 430 0.64 3.14 25.13
CA VAL A 430 0.99 2.56 23.82
C VAL A 430 1.43 3.63 22.83
N GLU A 431 0.78 4.80 22.85
CA GLU A 431 1.17 5.94 22.02
C GLU A 431 2.63 6.39 22.28
N PHE A 432 2.99 6.46 23.54
CA PHE A 432 4.36 6.80 23.96
C PHE A 432 5.38 5.76 23.46
N ILE A 433 5.07 4.47 23.62
CA ILE A 433 5.94 3.37 23.18
C ILE A 433 6.07 3.35 21.67
N GLY A 434 4.97 3.55 20.95
CA GLY A 434 4.97 3.59 19.49
C GLY A 434 5.84 4.73 18.93
N ASN A 435 5.75 5.92 19.52
CA ASN A 435 6.59 7.05 19.14
C ASN A 435 8.08 6.76 19.39
N MET A 436 8.42 6.08 20.48
CA MET A 436 9.79 5.65 20.75
C MET A 436 10.26 4.59 19.76
N MET A 437 9.42 3.60 19.45
CA MET A 437 9.78 2.50 18.54
C MET A 437 9.92 2.96 17.10
N GLN A 438 9.08 3.85 16.62
CA GLN A 438 9.26 4.50 15.32
C GLN A 438 10.49 5.43 15.32
N GLY A 439 10.94 5.88 16.49
CA GLY A 439 12.02 6.88 16.60
C GLY A 439 11.65 8.22 16.00
N ASN A 440 10.38 8.60 16.05
CA ASN A 440 9.88 9.81 15.45
C ASN A 440 10.18 11.06 16.33
N ILE A 441 9.86 12.22 15.78
CA ILE A 441 10.18 13.50 16.43
C ILE A 441 9.38 13.74 17.71
N ASP A 442 8.28 13.04 17.94
CA ASP A 442 7.47 13.12 19.16
C ASP A 442 7.96 12.16 20.26
N ALA A 443 8.96 11.32 19.96
CA ALA A 443 9.56 10.46 20.97
C ALA A 443 10.18 11.29 22.11
N MET A 444 9.97 10.83 23.33
CA MET A 444 10.64 11.41 24.49
C MET A 444 12.16 11.20 24.36
N ASP A 445 12.95 12.12 24.91
CA ASP A 445 14.41 12.09 24.81
C ASP A 445 14.88 11.98 23.33
N LYS A 446 14.53 12.99 22.56
CA LYS A 446 14.82 13.07 21.12
C LYS A 446 16.26 12.81 20.75
N MET A 447 17.19 13.17 21.62
CA MET A 447 18.62 12.96 21.38
C MET A 447 19.00 11.48 21.39
N PHE A 448 18.22 10.65 22.06
CA PHE A 448 18.47 9.23 22.17
C PHE A 448 17.61 8.41 21.20
N TYR A 449 16.28 8.67 21.11
CA TYR A 449 15.35 7.82 20.39
C TYR A 449 15.16 8.19 18.91
N GLN A 450 15.32 9.47 18.54
CA GLN A 450 14.97 9.95 17.19
C GLN A 450 15.70 9.23 16.06
N PHE A 451 16.92 8.74 16.29
CA PHE A 451 17.74 8.22 15.21
C PHE A 451 17.97 6.69 15.23
N TRP A 452 17.49 5.99 16.25
CA TRP A 452 17.75 4.58 16.37
C TRP A 452 17.22 3.77 15.19
N TYR A 453 16.01 4.08 14.77
CA TYR A 453 15.33 3.41 13.67
C TYR A 453 16.12 3.59 12.35
N MET A 454 16.52 4.83 12.06
CA MET A 454 17.36 5.11 10.90
C MET A 454 18.72 4.40 10.98
N LEU A 455 19.35 4.43 12.16
CA LEU A 455 20.61 3.74 12.38
C LEU A 455 20.50 2.24 12.14
N ALA A 456 19.43 1.61 12.61
CA ALA A 456 19.17 0.19 12.37
C ALA A 456 19.07 -0.12 10.87
N HIS A 457 18.28 0.65 10.13
CA HIS A 457 18.15 0.48 8.68
C HIS A 457 19.45 0.77 7.92
N MET A 458 20.19 1.80 8.32
CA MET A 458 21.52 2.07 7.75
C MET A 458 22.49 0.92 8.01
N TYR A 459 22.42 0.32 9.19
CA TYR A 459 23.26 -0.84 9.53
C TYR A 459 22.89 -2.07 8.70
N PHE A 460 21.61 -2.32 8.47
CA PHE A 460 21.15 -3.40 7.59
C PHE A 460 21.53 -3.20 6.13
N ALA A 461 21.56 -1.95 5.68
CA ALA A 461 21.89 -1.62 4.32
C ALA A 461 23.40 -1.70 4.02
N ASP A 462 24.23 -1.70 5.04
CA ASP A 462 25.68 -1.78 4.91
C ASP A 462 26.14 -3.24 4.74
N THR A 463 25.95 -3.75 3.52
CA THR A 463 26.30 -5.12 3.11
C THR A 463 27.45 -5.11 2.13
N ASP A 464 28.62 -4.55 2.53
CA ASP A 464 29.84 -4.48 1.71
C ASP A 464 29.66 -3.79 0.33
N TYR A 465 28.60 -3.01 0.14
CA TYR A 465 28.28 -2.40 -1.15
C TYR A 465 29.37 -1.46 -1.67
N HIS A 466 30.13 -0.84 -0.78
CA HIS A 466 31.25 0.03 -1.16
C HIS A 466 32.38 -0.68 -1.89
N GLN A 467 32.51 -2.00 -1.72
CA GLN A 467 33.54 -2.78 -2.37
C GLN A 467 33.14 -3.31 -3.74
N MET A 468 31.83 -3.23 -4.08
CA MET A 468 31.25 -3.87 -5.27
C MET A 468 30.78 -2.87 -6.33
N ASP A 469 30.99 -1.57 -6.16
CA ASP A 469 30.44 -0.52 -7.01
C ASP A 469 28.93 -0.67 -7.23
N VAL A 470 28.20 -1.05 -6.18
CA VAL A 470 26.74 -1.17 -6.13
C VAL A 470 26.17 -0.25 -5.07
N TYR A 471 24.87 -0.01 -5.13
CA TYR A 471 24.17 0.78 -4.12
C TYR A 471 23.84 -0.04 -2.88
N PRO A 472 23.51 0.61 -1.75
CA PRO A 472 23.03 -0.07 -0.57
C PRO A 472 21.86 -1.01 -0.89
N ASN A 473 21.60 -1.98 -0.01
CA ASN A 473 20.49 -2.89 -0.22
C ASN A 473 19.12 -2.21 -0.02
N VAL A 474 18.05 -2.97 -0.22
CA VAL A 474 16.67 -2.49 -0.24
C VAL A 474 16.15 -1.93 1.11
N MET A 475 16.89 -2.08 2.20
CA MET A 475 16.44 -1.70 3.55
C MET A 475 16.46 -0.19 3.84
N LEU A 476 16.95 0.65 2.92
CA LEU A 476 16.99 2.10 3.11
C LEU A 476 15.76 2.86 2.61
N ASN A 477 14.87 2.20 1.92
CA ASN A 477 13.68 2.83 1.36
C ASN A 477 12.41 2.08 1.72
N PHE A 478 11.34 2.80 2.03
CA PHE A 478 10.07 2.21 2.45
C PHE A 478 9.41 1.39 1.34
N GLU A 479 9.56 1.83 0.08
CA GLU A 479 8.98 1.16 -1.09
C GLU A 479 9.67 -0.15 -1.47
N THR A 480 10.82 -0.45 -0.89
CA THR A 480 11.62 -1.63 -1.26
C THR A 480 11.91 -2.60 -0.13
N MET A 481 11.85 -2.15 1.13
CA MET A 481 12.35 -2.96 2.27
C MET A 481 11.51 -4.19 2.57
N MET A 482 10.20 -4.18 2.30
CA MET A 482 9.31 -5.33 2.59
C MET A 482 9.55 -6.53 1.68
N ARG A 483 10.39 -6.38 0.67
CA ARG A 483 10.82 -7.47 -0.22
C ARG A 483 11.79 -8.42 0.47
N ASP A 484 12.56 -7.90 1.43
CA ASP A 484 13.60 -8.65 2.14
C ASP A 484 13.03 -9.40 3.36
N PRO A 485 13.25 -10.72 3.52
CA PRO A 485 12.85 -11.46 4.71
C PRO A 485 13.35 -10.85 6.03
N MET A 486 14.48 -10.17 6.00
CA MET A 486 15.03 -9.46 7.15
C MET A 486 14.12 -8.37 7.70
N TYR A 487 13.31 -7.72 6.82
CA TYR A 487 12.29 -6.77 7.26
C TYR A 487 11.39 -7.42 8.31
N TYR A 488 10.81 -8.56 8.00
CA TYR A 488 9.84 -9.22 8.89
C TYR A 488 10.48 -9.71 10.19
N MET A 489 11.72 -10.19 10.13
CA MET A 489 12.46 -10.58 11.33
C MET A 489 12.71 -9.38 12.26
N PHE A 490 13.17 -8.26 11.70
CA PHE A 490 13.45 -7.04 12.47
C PHE A 490 12.17 -6.45 13.05
N TYR A 491 11.11 -6.31 12.24
CA TYR A 491 9.84 -5.77 12.70
C TYR A 491 9.13 -6.68 13.70
N LYS A 492 9.37 -8.00 13.66
CA LYS A 492 8.95 -8.91 14.73
C LYS A 492 9.57 -8.51 16.07
N SER A 493 10.85 -8.13 16.09
CA SER A 493 11.51 -7.66 17.32
C SER A 493 10.89 -6.34 17.85
N ILE A 494 10.40 -5.49 16.98
CA ILE A 494 9.64 -4.29 17.36
C ILE A 494 8.27 -4.69 17.94
N ALA A 495 7.56 -5.58 17.28
CA ALA A 495 6.26 -6.08 17.75
C ALA A 495 6.38 -6.80 19.10
N GLN A 496 7.51 -7.47 19.40
CA GLN A 496 7.77 -8.08 20.71
C GLN A 496 7.73 -7.06 21.85
N VAL A 497 8.23 -5.83 21.64
CA VAL A 497 8.11 -4.73 22.62
C VAL A 497 6.66 -4.36 22.86
N TYR A 498 5.87 -4.30 21.80
CA TYR A 498 4.43 -4.04 21.87
C TYR A 498 3.69 -5.12 22.64
N PHE A 499 3.98 -6.39 22.38
CA PHE A 499 3.38 -7.52 23.10
C PHE A 499 3.83 -7.58 24.55
N GLN A 500 5.09 -7.27 24.85
CA GLN A 500 5.59 -7.14 26.21
C GLN A 500 4.82 -6.05 26.98
N PHE A 501 4.60 -4.91 26.35
CA PHE A 501 3.79 -3.84 26.93
C PHE A 501 2.35 -4.32 27.23
N MET A 502 1.71 -4.94 26.24
CA MET A 502 0.34 -5.46 26.38
C MET A 502 0.21 -6.51 27.48
N HIS A 503 1.24 -7.35 27.68
CA HIS A 503 1.28 -8.35 28.75
C HIS A 503 1.10 -7.72 30.14
N TYR A 504 1.59 -6.51 30.33
CA TYR A 504 1.48 -5.81 31.61
C TYR A 504 0.17 -5.03 31.80
N LEU A 505 -0.66 -4.93 30.79
CA LEU A 505 -1.98 -4.33 30.93
C LEU A 505 -2.96 -5.30 31.57
N PRO A 506 -3.93 -4.81 32.39
CA PRO A 506 -4.97 -5.65 32.96
C PRO A 506 -5.77 -6.36 31.85
N LYS A 507 -6.02 -7.64 32.02
CA LYS A 507 -6.91 -8.40 31.13
C LYS A 507 -8.31 -7.82 31.20
N TYR A 508 -9.04 -7.92 30.10
CA TYR A 508 -10.45 -7.50 30.10
C TYR A 508 -11.28 -8.45 30.93
N THR A 509 -12.14 -7.87 31.79
CA THR A 509 -13.17 -8.66 32.53
C THR A 509 -14.35 -8.92 31.60
N LYS A 510 -15.16 -9.88 31.98
CA LYS A 510 -16.40 -10.22 31.27
C LYS A 510 -17.33 -9.01 31.11
N GLU A 511 -17.44 -8.19 32.17
CA GLU A 511 -18.27 -6.99 32.15
C GLU A 511 -17.77 -5.94 31.16
N GLN A 512 -16.45 -5.86 30.97
CA GLN A 512 -15.84 -4.94 29.99
C GLN A 512 -16.03 -5.41 28.53
N LEU A 513 -16.07 -6.72 28.31
CA LEU A 513 -16.27 -7.31 26.99
C LEU A 513 -17.76 -7.43 26.63
N LEU A 514 -18.65 -7.57 27.65
CA LEU A 514 -20.06 -7.75 27.43
C LEU A 514 -20.72 -6.47 26.93
N MET A 515 -21.45 -6.58 25.83
CA MET A 515 -22.44 -5.57 25.43
C MET A 515 -23.83 -6.02 25.87
N PRO A 516 -24.39 -5.46 26.98
CA PRO A 516 -25.67 -5.90 27.50
C PRO A 516 -26.81 -5.74 26.49
N GLY A 517 -27.65 -6.74 26.34
CA GLY A 517 -28.80 -6.73 25.43
C GLY A 517 -28.47 -7.02 23.98
N VAL A 518 -27.20 -7.28 23.65
CA VAL A 518 -26.78 -7.63 22.28
C VAL A 518 -26.22 -9.05 22.25
N THR A 519 -26.71 -9.84 21.30
CA THR A 519 -26.25 -11.22 21.09
C THR A 519 -26.01 -11.47 19.62
N MET A 520 -24.80 -11.90 19.27
CA MET A 520 -24.48 -12.39 17.94
C MET A 520 -24.85 -13.85 17.82
N LYS A 521 -26.00 -14.15 17.23
CA LYS A 521 -26.55 -15.51 17.15
C LYS A 521 -25.82 -16.39 16.16
N HIS A 522 -25.47 -15.82 15.01
CA HIS A 522 -24.87 -16.57 13.93
C HIS A 522 -24.13 -15.63 12.98
N VAL A 523 -23.03 -16.14 12.43
CA VAL A 523 -22.34 -15.52 11.30
C VAL A 523 -22.17 -16.58 10.22
N GLU A 524 -22.72 -16.32 9.05
CA GLU A 524 -22.50 -17.12 7.86
C GLU A 524 -21.40 -16.46 7.03
N VAL A 525 -20.44 -17.27 6.60
CA VAL A 525 -19.33 -16.84 5.73
C VAL A 525 -19.43 -17.63 4.45
N SER A 526 -19.48 -16.96 3.33
CA SER A 526 -19.47 -17.62 2.01
C SER A 526 -18.11 -18.27 1.73
N ASP A 527 -18.02 -19.07 0.68
CA ASP A 527 -16.79 -19.78 0.32
C ASP A 527 -15.62 -18.81 0.14
N LEU A 528 -14.51 -19.14 0.80
CA LEU A 528 -13.26 -18.38 0.70
C LEU A 528 -12.33 -19.06 -0.30
N THR A 529 -12.12 -18.41 -1.43
CA THR A 529 -11.30 -18.97 -2.51
C THR A 529 -10.33 -17.92 -3.04
N THR A 530 -9.06 -18.26 -3.06
CA THR A 530 -8.00 -17.48 -3.68
C THR A 530 -7.62 -18.04 -5.03
N TYR A 531 -7.00 -17.25 -5.84
CA TYR A 531 -6.47 -17.61 -7.15
C TYR A 531 -5.38 -16.64 -7.56
N PHE A 532 -4.58 -17.02 -8.56
CA PHE A 532 -3.67 -16.07 -9.17
C PHE A 532 -4.33 -15.39 -10.36
N ASP A 533 -4.20 -14.10 -10.38
CA ASP A 533 -4.79 -13.17 -11.32
C ASP A 533 -3.70 -12.53 -12.18
N LEU A 534 -4.01 -12.26 -13.45
CA LEU A 534 -3.14 -11.46 -14.32
C LEU A 534 -3.50 -9.99 -14.20
N VAL A 535 -2.53 -9.19 -13.85
CA VAL A 535 -2.72 -7.77 -13.65
C VAL A 535 -1.71 -6.99 -14.46
N ASP A 536 -2.17 -5.86 -14.95
CA ASP A 536 -1.40 -4.96 -15.77
C ASP A 536 -1.10 -3.68 -14.98
N PHE A 537 0.17 -3.36 -14.87
CA PHE A 537 0.65 -2.13 -14.23
C PHE A 537 1.19 -1.17 -15.27
N ASP A 538 0.79 0.08 -15.19
CA ASP A 538 1.27 1.12 -16.11
C ASP A 538 2.74 1.43 -15.84
N VAL A 539 3.57 1.12 -16.81
CA VAL A 539 5.01 1.43 -16.80
C VAL A 539 5.40 2.33 -17.97
N THR A 540 4.45 3.07 -18.48
CA THR A 540 4.65 3.98 -19.63
C THR A 540 5.75 5.01 -19.35
N ASN A 541 5.96 5.33 -18.08
CA ASN A 541 7.04 6.21 -17.63
C ASN A 541 8.45 5.68 -17.97
N MET A 542 8.58 4.39 -18.24
CA MET A 542 9.85 3.77 -18.67
C MET A 542 10.08 3.80 -20.19
N LEU A 543 9.05 4.12 -20.99
CA LEU A 543 9.23 4.24 -22.43
C LEU A 543 10.22 5.35 -22.78
N ASN A 544 11.02 5.12 -23.81
CA ASN A 544 11.97 6.13 -24.24
C ASN A 544 11.24 7.36 -24.83
N GLU A 545 11.91 8.50 -24.80
CA GLU A 545 11.38 9.81 -25.24
C GLU A 545 10.76 9.77 -26.64
N LYS A 546 11.39 9.06 -27.58
CA LYS A 546 10.89 8.95 -28.96
C LYS A 546 9.53 8.30 -29.09
N MET A 547 9.12 7.54 -28.09
CA MET A 547 7.86 6.83 -28.10
C MET A 547 6.71 7.63 -27.49
N VAL A 548 6.98 8.52 -26.55
CA VAL A 548 5.94 9.20 -25.78
C VAL A 548 5.99 10.72 -25.84
N PHE A 549 7.02 11.30 -26.41
CA PHE A 549 7.18 12.73 -26.53
C PHE A 549 7.58 13.12 -27.95
N GLN A 550 6.71 13.84 -28.66
CA GLN A 550 6.95 14.27 -30.04
C GLN A 550 6.67 15.77 -30.19
N ASP A 551 7.57 16.48 -30.85
CA ASP A 551 7.42 17.89 -31.15
C ASP A 551 7.14 18.78 -29.93
N GLY A 552 7.76 18.47 -28.80
CA GLY A 552 7.56 19.20 -27.53
C GLY A 552 6.19 18.99 -26.89
N LYS A 553 5.43 17.99 -27.32
CA LYS A 553 4.12 17.65 -26.79
C LYS A 553 4.09 16.24 -26.26
N PHE A 554 3.32 16.08 -25.21
CA PHE A 554 3.07 14.78 -24.63
C PHE A 554 2.09 14.00 -25.50
N VAL A 555 2.55 12.88 -26.03
CA VAL A 555 1.78 12.02 -26.93
C VAL A 555 1.55 10.67 -26.26
N TRP A 556 0.37 10.43 -25.78
CA TRP A 556 -0.05 9.16 -25.18
C TRP A 556 -0.65 8.20 -26.21
N ASP A 557 -0.06 8.14 -27.39
CA ASP A 557 -0.49 7.21 -28.43
C ASP A 557 0.02 5.78 -28.20
N LYS A 558 0.92 5.62 -27.24
CA LYS A 558 1.52 4.33 -26.85
C LYS A 558 1.60 4.24 -25.34
N SER A 559 1.24 3.11 -24.82
CA SER A 559 1.34 2.79 -23.38
C SER A 559 1.99 1.42 -23.21
N LEU A 560 2.87 1.31 -22.23
CA LEU A 560 3.50 0.05 -21.84
C LEU A 560 2.97 -0.39 -20.49
N PHE A 561 2.52 -1.64 -20.43
CA PHE A 561 2.05 -2.26 -19.20
C PHE A 561 2.92 -3.46 -18.85
N ALA A 562 3.35 -3.52 -17.59
CA ALA A 562 3.91 -4.71 -17.00
C ALA A 562 2.79 -5.67 -16.63
N ARG A 563 2.81 -6.89 -17.17
CA ARG A 563 1.80 -7.90 -16.88
C ARG A 563 2.36 -8.95 -15.92
N GLN A 564 1.74 -9.10 -14.78
CA GLN A 564 2.21 -9.95 -13.70
C GLN A 564 1.08 -10.80 -13.12
N MET A 565 1.40 -12.04 -12.76
CA MET A 565 0.52 -12.89 -11.96
C MET A 565 0.62 -12.49 -10.51
N ARG A 566 -0.52 -12.24 -9.86
CA ARG A 566 -0.55 -11.89 -8.43
C ARG A 566 -1.69 -12.59 -7.70
N LEU A 567 -1.58 -12.67 -6.39
CA LEU A 567 -2.62 -13.25 -5.55
C LEU A 567 -3.86 -12.34 -5.52
N ASN A 568 -5.01 -12.99 -5.66
CA ASN A 568 -6.33 -12.36 -5.53
C ASN A 568 -7.31 -13.37 -4.91
N HIS A 569 -8.53 -12.96 -4.63
CA HIS A 569 -9.58 -13.81 -4.10
C HIS A 569 -10.93 -13.57 -4.78
N LYS A 570 -11.80 -14.58 -4.77
CA LYS A 570 -13.20 -14.39 -5.17
C LYS A 570 -13.89 -13.48 -4.17
N PRO A 571 -14.83 -12.63 -4.62
CA PRO A 571 -15.67 -11.89 -3.71
C PRO A 571 -16.38 -12.84 -2.74
N PHE A 572 -16.37 -12.46 -1.46
CA PHE A 572 -17.06 -13.20 -0.42
C PHE A 572 -17.86 -12.27 0.48
N THR A 573 -18.74 -12.85 1.28
CA THR A 573 -19.65 -12.09 2.12
C THR A 573 -19.70 -12.68 3.51
N TYR A 574 -19.98 -11.82 4.48
CA TYR A 574 -20.44 -12.20 5.82
C TYR A 574 -21.90 -11.83 5.96
N THR A 575 -22.68 -12.71 6.59
CA THR A 575 -24.06 -12.43 6.98
C THR A 575 -24.20 -12.62 8.47
N TYR A 576 -24.35 -11.51 9.17
CA TYR A 576 -24.53 -11.49 10.62
C TYR A 576 -26.01 -11.59 10.99
N THR A 577 -26.31 -12.38 11.99
CA THR A 577 -27.62 -12.41 12.65
C THR A 577 -27.41 -11.95 14.09
N ILE A 578 -27.81 -10.72 14.38
CA ILE A 578 -27.60 -10.05 15.67
C ILE A 578 -28.95 -9.71 16.27
N GLU A 579 -29.19 -10.14 17.51
CA GLU A 579 -30.33 -9.73 18.31
C GLU A 579 -29.94 -8.56 19.21
N SER A 580 -30.76 -7.51 19.24
CA SER A 580 -30.60 -6.37 20.13
C SER A 580 -31.92 -6.06 20.84
N GLU A 581 -31.85 -5.79 22.12
CA GLU A 581 -33.02 -5.41 22.93
C GLU A 581 -33.51 -3.99 22.60
N LYS A 582 -32.64 -3.14 22.11
CA LYS A 582 -32.94 -1.72 21.81
C LYS A 582 -32.24 -1.27 20.50
N ALA A 583 -32.68 -0.15 19.98
CA ALA A 583 -31.97 0.50 18.89
C ALA A 583 -30.72 1.22 19.43
N GLU A 584 -29.55 0.92 18.87
CA GLU A 584 -28.29 1.55 19.27
C GLU A 584 -27.22 1.46 18.19
N LYS A 585 -26.31 2.43 18.21
CA LYS A 585 -25.18 2.47 17.30
C LYS A 585 -24.04 1.61 17.82
N VAL A 586 -23.50 0.76 16.97
CA VAL A 586 -22.45 -0.21 17.31
C VAL A 586 -21.33 -0.15 16.31
N VAL A 587 -20.20 -0.77 16.66
CA VAL A 587 -19.14 -1.14 15.71
C VAL A 587 -19.06 -2.66 15.66
N ILE A 588 -18.94 -3.20 14.46
CA ILE A 588 -18.75 -4.63 14.22
C ILE A 588 -17.34 -4.81 13.70
N ARG A 589 -16.57 -5.69 14.34
CA ARG A 589 -15.18 -6.01 14.02
C ARG A 589 -15.06 -7.44 13.55
N ALA A 590 -14.23 -7.67 12.55
CA ALA A 590 -13.96 -8.99 12.00
C ALA A 590 -12.45 -9.24 11.88
N PHE A 591 -12.02 -10.38 12.40
CA PHE A 591 -10.63 -10.80 12.40
C PHE A 591 -10.47 -12.16 11.71
N LEU A 592 -9.33 -12.38 11.08
CA LEU A 592 -8.92 -13.66 10.51
C LEU A 592 -7.60 -14.09 11.16
N GLY A 593 -7.50 -15.33 11.57
CA GLY A 593 -6.28 -15.91 12.15
C GLY A 593 -6.11 -17.38 11.80
N PRO A 594 -4.91 -17.94 11.99
CA PRO A 594 -4.67 -19.37 11.81
C PRO A 594 -5.39 -20.17 12.89
N LYS A 595 -5.76 -21.40 12.59
CA LYS A 595 -6.29 -22.35 13.56
C LYS A 595 -5.22 -23.28 14.08
N PHE A 596 -4.29 -23.65 13.23
CA PHE A 596 -3.20 -24.58 13.53
C PHE A 596 -1.85 -23.95 13.16
N ASP A 597 -0.83 -24.35 13.90
CA ASP A 597 0.57 -24.06 13.57
C ASP A 597 1.07 -24.92 12.41
N GLU A 598 2.33 -24.75 12.05
CA GLU A 598 3.01 -25.50 10.97
C GLU A 598 3.12 -27.02 11.23
N PHE A 599 2.96 -27.45 12.49
CA PHE A 599 2.95 -28.85 12.88
C PHE A 599 1.54 -29.45 12.94
N GLY A 600 0.52 -28.66 12.63
CA GLY A 600 -0.89 -29.04 12.72
C GLY A 600 -1.42 -29.09 14.15
N LYS A 601 -0.74 -28.50 15.13
CA LYS A 601 -1.19 -28.32 16.49
C LYS A 601 -2.10 -27.11 16.57
N MET A 602 -3.24 -27.25 17.26
CA MET A 602 -4.14 -26.13 17.49
C MET A 602 -3.47 -25.09 18.41
N ILE A 603 -3.46 -23.84 17.95
CA ILE A 603 -2.90 -22.72 18.70
C ILE A 603 -3.92 -22.32 19.77
N SER A 604 -3.50 -22.15 21.03
CA SER A 604 -4.38 -21.67 22.10
C SER A 604 -4.86 -20.24 21.80
N LEU A 605 -6.06 -19.87 22.24
CA LEU A 605 -6.61 -18.54 21.97
C LEU A 605 -5.70 -17.43 22.53
N THR A 606 -5.13 -17.65 23.70
CA THR A 606 -4.22 -16.70 24.35
C THR A 606 -2.96 -16.45 23.53
N GLU A 607 -2.39 -17.48 22.92
CA GLU A 607 -1.24 -17.36 22.01
C GLU A 607 -1.68 -16.80 20.64
N ASN A 608 -2.81 -17.28 20.14
CA ASN A 608 -3.30 -16.96 18.80
C ASN A 608 -3.79 -15.52 18.65
N ARG A 609 -4.13 -14.84 19.75
CA ARG A 609 -4.59 -13.44 19.70
C ARG A 609 -3.63 -12.51 18.91
N MET A 610 -2.34 -12.80 18.95
CA MET A 610 -1.30 -12.04 18.24
C MET A 610 -1.23 -12.36 16.74
N ASN A 611 -1.87 -13.43 16.30
CA ASN A 611 -1.89 -13.88 14.91
C ASN A 611 -3.16 -13.43 14.17
N PHE A 612 -4.15 -12.91 14.89
CA PHE A 612 -5.37 -12.40 14.29
C PHE A 612 -5.11 -11.06 13.62
N MET A 613 -5.43 -10.99 12.33
CA MET A 613 -5.47 -9.76 11.56
C MET A 613 -6.88 -9.23 11.51
N GLU A 614 -7.08 -7.98 11.85
CA GLU A 614 -8.36 -7.29 11.65
C GLU A 614 -8.55 -7.05 10.14
N ILE A 615 -9.62 -7.58 9.59
CA ILE A 615 -9.89 -7.49 8.15
C ILE A 615 -11.02 -6.53 7.83
N ASP A 616 -11.93 -6.28 8.79
CA ASP A 616 -12.99 -5.28 8.62
C ASP A 616 -13.44 -4.72 9.96
N GLU A 617 -13.78 -3.44 9.96
CA GLU A 617 -14.56 -2.80 11.03
C GLU A 617 -15.51 -1.76 10.42
N PHE A 618 -16.72 -1.68 10.95
CA PHE A 618 -17.70 -0.71 10.48
C PHE A 618 -18.75 -0.38 11.53
N SER A 619 -19.27 0.84 11.48
CA SER A 619 -20.38 1.24 12.35
C SER A 619 -21.72 0.85 11.75
N PHE A 620 -22.66 0.48 12.61
CA PHE A 620 -24.01 0.10 12.22
C PHE A 620 -25.05 0.55 13.24
N GLU A 621 -26.25 0.92 12.76
CA GLU A 621 -27.38 1.27 13.60
C GLU A 621 -28.28 0.03 13.80
N LEU A 622 -28.13 -0.65 14.93
CA LEU A 622 -29.00 -1.78 15.29
C LEU A 622 -30.42 -1.31 15.59
N LYS A 623 -31.40 -2.10 15.18
CA LYS A 623 -32.80 -1.95 15.57
C LYS A 623 -33.11 -2.95 16.66
N ALA A 624 -34.11 -2.65 17.50
CA ALA A 624 -34.62 -3.63 18.45
C ALA A 624 -35.16 -4.88 17.73
N GLY A 625 -34.81 -6.05 18.21
CA GLY A 625 -35.10 -7.35 17.60
C GLY A 625 -33.95 -7.88 16.78
N THR A 626 -34.25 -8.71 15.79
CA THR A 626 -33.28 -9.39 14.93
C THR A 626 -32.82 -8.48 13.79
N ASN A 627 -31.50 -8.30 13.68
CA ASN A 627 -30.82 -7.60 12.61
C ASN A 627 -30.06 -8.61 11.75
N MET A 628 -30.35 -8.61 10.45
CA MET A 628 -29.57 -9.36 9.46
C MET A 628 -28.73 -8.38 8.65
N ILE A 629 -27.41 -8.52 8.70
CA ILE A 629 -26.47 -7.58 8.09
C ILE A 629 -25.57 -8.37 7.16
N THR A 630 -25.57 -8.03 5.90
CA THR A 630 -24.64 -8.61 4.91
C THR A 630 -23.54 -7.61 4.59
N ARG A 631 -22.30 -8.07 4.73
CA ARG A 631 -21.10 -7.29 4.44
C ARG A 631 -20.32 -7.98 3.32
N LYS A 632 -19.95 -7.25 2.30
CA LYS A 632 -19.17 -7.75 1.16
C LYS A 632 -17.68 -7.48 1.38
N SER A 633 -16.82 -8.36 0.89
CA SER A 633 -15.37 -8.16 0.94
C SER A 633 -14.91 -6.86 0.26
N SER A 634 -15.64 -6.38 -0.73
CA SER A 634 -15.37 -5.09 -1.40
C SER A 634 -15.72 -3.85 -0.58
N GLU A 635 -16.32 -4.02 0.58
CA GLU A 635 -16.76 -2.95 1.48
C GLU A 635 -15.88 -2.87 2.75
N PHE A 636 -14.85 -3.70 2.86
CA PHE A 636 -14.01 -3.76 4.06
C PHE A 636 -13.28 -2.44 4.30
N TYR A 637 -13.36 -1.98 5.53
CA TYR A 637 -12.92 -0.64 5.91
C TYR A 637 -11.41 -0.40 5.71
N TRP A 638 -10.59 -1.38 6.12
CA TRP A 638 -9.12 -1.26 6.08
C TRP A 638 -8.51 -1.39 4.69
N THR A 639 -9.30 -1.79 3.71
CA THR A 639 -8.80 -2.16 2.40
C THR A 639 -8.90 -1.02 1.40
N ALA A 640 -7.92 -0.97 0.51
CA ALA A 640 -7.96 -0.14 -0.69
C ALA A 640 -7.78 -1.01 -1.92
N LYS A 641 -8.50 -0.66 -2.97
CA LYS A 641 -8.36 -1.27 -4.29
C LYS A 641 -7.09 -0.77 -4.98
N ASP A 642 -6.70 -1.44 -6.05
CA ASP A 642 -5.67 -0.92 -6.93
C ASP A 642 -6.11 0.43 -7.49
N ARG A 643 -5.17 1.35 -7.57
CA ARG A 643 -5.45 2.71 -8.03
C ARG A 643 -5.61 2.76 -9.54
N THR A 644 -6.40 3.72 -10.01
CA THR A 644 -6.49 4.07 -11.42
C THR A 644 -5.12 4.45 -11.95
N THR A 645 -4.79 4.01 -13.16
CA THR A 645 -3.47 4.19 -13.74
C THR A 645 -3.15 5.67 -13.99
N TYR A 646 -1.87 5.99 -13.98
CA TYR A 646 -1.37 7.32 -14.26
C TYR A 646 -1.84 7.85 -15.63
N THR A 647 -1.70 7.03 -16.66
CA THR A 647 -2.14 7.37 -18.01
C THR A 647 -3.62 7.72 -18.04
N GLU A 648 -4.43 6.91 -17.38
CA GLU A 648 -5.88 7.09 -17.34
C GLU A 648 -6.28 8.36 -16.57
N LEU A 649 -5.72 8.59 -15.38
CA LEU A 649 -5.98 9.81 -14.60
C LEU A 649 -5.56 11.07 -15.34
N TYR A 650 -4.44 11.04 -16.03
CA TYR A 650 -3.98 12.16 -16.83
C TYR A 650 -4.97 12.49 -17.95
N TYR A 651 -5.46 11.47 -18.66
CA TYR A 651 -6.48 11.67 -19.71
C TYR A 651 -7.77 12.25 -19.15
N TYR A 652 -8.28 11.74 -18.05
CA TYR A 652 -9.47 12.29 -17.40
C TYR A 652 -9.28 13.79 -17.06
N THR A 653 -8.12 14.11 -16.51
CA THR A 653 -7.78 15.49 -16.16
C THR A 653 -7.75 16.39 -17.39
N MET A 654 -7.11 15.95 -18.48
CA MET A 654 -7.00 16.73 -19.71
C MET A 654 -8.35 16.94 -20.39
N MET A 655 -9.18 15.91 -20.45
CA MET A 655 -10.52 15.99 -21.03
C MET A 655 -11.43 16.91 -20.22
N ALA A 656 -11.30 16.87 -18.90
CA ALA A 656 -12.04 17.78 -18.03
C ALA A 656 -11.57 19.23 -18.20
N TYR A 657 -10.24 19.43 -18.28
CA TYR A 657 -9.66 20.75 -18.52
C TYR A 657 -10.14 21.38 -19.83
N GLU A 658 -10.30 20.57 -20.87
CA GLU A 658 -10.86 20.98 -22.16
C GLU A 658 -12.40 21.12 -22.17
N GLY A 659 -13.06 20.87 -21.05
CA GLY A 659 -14.52 20.95 -20.91
C GLY A 659 -15.29 19.81 -21.60
N LYS A 660 -14.60 18.72 -21.93
CA LYS A 660 -15.19 17.54 -22.59
C LYS A 660 -15.65 16.47 -21.60
N TYR A 661 -15.31 16.62 -20.33
CA TYR A 661 -15.55 15.66 -19.27
C TYR A 661 -15.77 16.40 -17.93
N ALA A 662 -16.63 15.87 -17.08
CA ALA A 662 -16.74 16.37 -15.71
C ALA A 662 -15.92 15.44 -14.79
N PHE A 663 -14.86 15.95 -14.21
CA PHE A 663 -13.99 15.18 -13.31
C PHE A 663 -14.63 15.15 -11.91
N PRO A 664 -15.19 14.02 -11.47
CA PRO A 664 -15.71 13.92 -10.13
C PRO A 664 -14.53 13.84 -9.13
N LEU A 665 -14.61 14.59 -8.04
CA LEU A 665 -13.57 14.54 -7.01
C LEU A 665 -13.49 13.19 -6.31
N ASP A 666 -14.52 12.36 -6.40
CA ASP A 666 -14.55 10.98 -5.89
C ASP A 666 -13.55 10.04 -6.59
N ILE A 667 -13.03 10.46 -7.75
CA ILE A 667 -11.93 9.76 -8.45
C ILE A 667 -10.62 9.89 -7.68
N SER A 668 -10.49 10.87 -6.83
CA SER A 668 -9.34 10.99 -5.92
C SER A 668 -9.35 9.84 -4.92
N GLU A 669 -8.83 8.72 -5.35
CA GLU A 669 -8.74 7.50 -4.56
C GLU A 669 -7.77 7.71 -3.39
N PRO A 670 -8.00 7.05 -2.25
CA PRO A 670 -7.04 7.07 -1.15
C PRO A 670 -5.68 6.55 -1.63
N HIS A 671 -4.63 7.28 -1.32
CA HIS A 671 -3.27 6.87 -1.68
C HIS A 671 -2.74 5.75 -0.79
N CYS A 672 -3.32 5.58 0.40
CA CYS A 672 -2.90 4.59 1.40
C CYS A 672 -4.08 3.72 1.84
N GLY A 673 -3.88 2.41 1.82
CA GLY A 673 -4.82 1.40 2.29
C GLY A 673 -4.27 0.00 2.08
N PHE A 674 -4.70 -0.94 2.91
CA PHE A 674 -4.31 -2.34 2.76
C PHE A 674 -4.86 -2.91 1.44
N PRO A 675 -4.07 -3.61 0.62
CA PRO A 675 -4.56 -4.16 -0.65
C PRO A 675 -5.72 -5.14 -0.45
N ASP A 676 -6.90 -4.84 -0.99
CA ASP A 676 -8.13 -5.63 -0.80
C ASP A 676 -7.97 -7.09 -1.25
N ARG A 677 -7.25 -7.32 -2.34
CA ARG A 677 -6.98 -8.64 -2.89
C ARG A 677 -6.07 -9.52 -2.00
N LEU A 678 -5.34 -8.93 -1.07
CA LEU A 678 -4.46 -9.63 -0.13
C LEU A 678 -5.11 -9.88 1.25
N VAL A 679 -6.39 -9.67 1.39
CA VAL A 679 -7.12 -9.91 2.66
C VAL A 679 -7.05 -11.39 3.08
N LEU A 680 -7.06 -12.32 2.11
CA LEU A 680 -6.92 -13.74 2.38
C LEU A 680 -5.50 -14.22 2.07
N PRO A 681 -4.90 -15.09 2.90
CA PRO A 681 -3.69 -15.81 2.52
C PRO A 681 -3.99 -16.78 1.38
N MET A 682 -2.94 -17.21 0.66
CA MET A 682 -3.12 -18.10 -0.50
C MET A 682 -3.96 -19.34 -0.16
N GLY A 683 -3.77 -19.91 1.01
CA GLY A 683 -4.45 -21.14 1.40
C GLY A 683 -3.96 -22.37 0.64
N TRP A 684 -4.76 -23.44 0.66
CA TRP A 684 -4.39 -24.71 0.05
C TRP A 684 -5.43 -25.20 -0.93
N LYS A 685 -5.01 -26.00 -1.93
CA LYS A 685 -5.93 -26.66 -2.88
C LYS A 685 -6.98 -27.52 -2.19
N LYS A 686 -6.62 -28.18 -1.09
CA LYS A 686 -7.52 -29.02 -0.29
C LYS A 686 -8.22 -28.27 0.82
N GLY A 687 -7.97 -26.96 0.94
CA GLY A 687 -8.51 -26.11 1.97
C GLY A 687 -7.59 -25.98 3.17
N MET A 688 -7.20 -24.73 3.47
CA MET A 688 -6.43 -24.37 4.65
C MET A 688 -7.39 -24.02 5.79
N PRO A 689 -7.35 -24.74 6.94
CA PRO A 689 -8.22 -24.43 8.07
C PRO A 689 -7.76 -23.15 8.75
N MET A 690 -8.68 -22.20 8.86
CA MET A 690 -8.49 -20.92 9.51
C MET A 690 -9.63 -20.65 10.51
N GLN A 691 -9.51 -19.60 11.27
CA GLN A 691 -10.54 -19.16 12.21
C GLN A 691 -10.84 -17.68 12.03
N MET A 692 -12.11 -17.34 12.01
CA MET A 692 -12.58 -15.96 12.07
C MET A 692 -13.17 -15.66 13.44
N PHE A 693 -12.95 -14.45 13.87
CA PHE A 693 -13.55 -13.89 15.09
C PHE A 693 -14.33 -12.63 14.74
N PHE A 694 -15.52 -12.52 15.31
CA PHE A 694 -16.42 -11.40 15.12
C PHE A 694 -16.89 -10.87 16.46
N MET A 695 -16.99 -9.55 16.58
CA MET A 695 -17.47 -8.91 17.81
C MET A 695 -18.30 -7.67 17.51
N VAL A 696 -19.38 -7.49 18.26
CA VAL A 696 -20.15 -6.25 18.30
C VAL A 696 -19.77 -5.48 19.55
N VAL A 697 -19.42 -4.20 19.39
CA VAL A 697 -19.06 -3.32 20.49
C VAL A 697 -19.86 -2.02 20.44
N PRO A 698 -20.09 -1.34 21.57
CA PRO A 698 -20.71 -0.03 21.57
C PRO A 698 -19.89 0.96 20.74
N TYR A 699 -20.57 1.81 19.98
CA TYR A 699 -19.89 2.88 19.28
C TYR A 699 -19.40 3.95 20.27
N VAL A 700 -18.11 4.19 20.29
CA VAL A 700 -17.48 5.28 21.04
C VAL A 700 -16.91 6.26 20.03
N ALA A 701 -17.49 7.45 19.97
CA ALA A 701 -17.06 8.44 18.98
C ALA A 701 -15.57 8.74 19.09
N PRO A 702 -14.86 8.96 17.98
CA PRO A 702 -13.48 9.44 17.98
C PRO A 702 -13.34 10.73 18.81
N ALA A 703 -12.24 10.83 19.56
CA ALA A 703 -11.95 12.03 20.37
C ALA A 703 -11.73 13.29 19.51
N HIS A 704 -11.25 13.09 18.30
CA HIS A 704 -11.05 14.13 17.30
C HIS A 704 -11.82 13.80 16.04
N GLU A 705 -12.38 14.82 15.40
CA GLU A 705 -13.05 14.66 14.13
C GLU A 705 -12.06 14.14 13.08
N GLN A 706 -12.45 13.06 12.41
CA GLN A 706 -11.64 12.49 11.35
C GLN A 706 -11.86 13.27 10.07
N PHE A 707 -10.78 13.80 9.50
CA PHE A 707 -10.88 14.40 8.19
C PHE A 707 -11.20 13.32 7.15
N SER A 708 -12.24 13.57 6.39
CA SER A 708 -12.61 12.73 5.25
C SER A 708 -12.85 13.61 4.05
N THR A 709 -12.10 13.40 2.98
CA THR A 709 -12.39 14.02 1.69
C THR A 709 -13.71 13.49 1.15
N PHE A 710 -14.00 12.22 1.47
CA PHE A 710 -15.21 11.50 1.08
C PHE A 710 -15.72 10.72 2.29
N ASP A 711 -17.02 10.84 2.57
CA ASP A 711 -17.65 10.28 3.79
C ASP A 711 -17.58 8.75 3.92
N TYR A 712 -17.08 8.04 2.93
CA TYR A 712 -17.09 6.57 2.86
C TYR A 712 -15.74 5.96 2.51
N THR A 713 -14.70 6.75 2.30
CA THR A 713 -13.37 6.23 1.98
C THR A 713 -12.49 6.18 3.21
N TYR A 714 -11.88 5.03 3.40
CA TYR A 714 -10.80 4.84 4.36
C TYR A 714 -9.47 5.30 3.74
N SER A 715 -8.64 5.87 4.57
CA SER A 715 -7.21 6.03 4.28
C SER A 715 -6.40 5.81 5.55
N CYS A 716 -5.25 5.23 5.43
CA CYS A 716 -4.35 5.05 6.56
C CYS A 716 -3.70 6.35 7.05
N GLY A 717 -3.96 7.50 6.42
CA GLY A 717 -3.37 8.75 6.83
C GLY A 717 -4.16 10.00 6.49
N ILE A 718 -3.58 11.15 6.78
CA ILE A 718 -4.13 12.47 6.52
C ILE A 718 -4.34 12.68 5.01
N GLY A 719 -5.35 13.43 4.67
CA GLY A 719 -5.60 13.94 3.32
C GLY A 719 -6.59 13.16 2.49
N SER A 720 -6.88 11.91 2.81
CA SER A 720 -7.77 11.08 2.00
C SER A 720 -8.59 10.08 2.82
N GLY A 721 -9.58 10.53 3.57
CA GLY A 721 -10.54 9.64 4.22
C GLY A 721 -10.38 9.51 5.74
N ALA A 722 -11.25 8.69 6.33
CA ALA A 722 -11.24 8.42 7.76
C ALA A 722 -10.19 7.36 8.13
N ARG A 723 -9.45 7.57 9.22
CA ARG A 723 -8.36 6.68 9.66
C ARG A 723 -8.81 5.58 10.59
N TYR A 724 -9.85 5.80 11.38
CA TYR A 724 -10.42 4.81 12.29
C TYR A 724 -11.90 5.09 12.57
N VAL A 725 -12.64 4.05 12.93
CA VAL A 725 -14.11 4.11 13.07
C VAL A 725 -14.52 4.64 14.44
N ASP A 726 -13.81 4.27 15.50
CA ASP A 726 -14.15 4.61 16.88
C ASP A 726 -12.89 4.86 17.75
N SER A 727 -13.11 5.21 19.02
CA SER A 727 -12.05 5.47 19.99
C SER A 727 -11.58 4.23 20.75
N MET A 728 -12.02 3.03 20.39
CA MET A 728 -11.52 1.82 21.04
C MET A 728 -10.04 1.62 20.74
N PRO A 729 -9.29 0.90 21.58
CA PRO A 729 -7.93 0.49 21.25
C PRO A 729 -7.88 -0.25 19.91
N PHE A 730 -6.84 0.00 19.11
CA PHE A 730 -6.67 -0.77 17.88
C PHE A 730 -6.46 -2.25 18.21
N GLY A 731 -7.16 -3.12 17.49
CA GLY A 731 -7.13 -4.55 17.70
C GLY A 731 -7.96 -5.06 18.88
N TYR A 732 -8.78 -4.19 19.51
CA TYR A 732 -9.70 -4.64 20.56
C TYR A 732 -10.59 -5.80 20.07
N PRO A 733 -10.74 -6.90 20.81
CA PRO A 733 -10.31 -7.17 22.18
C PRO A 733 -8.96 -7.90 22.32
N PHE A 734 -8.21 -8.09 21.21
CA PHE A 734 -6.95 -8.81 21.17
C PHE A 734 -5.73 -7.95 21.59
N ASP A 735 -5.95 -6.68 21.84
CA ASP A 735 -4.93 -5.74 22.35
C ASP A 735 -4.42 -6.04 23.77
N ARG A 736 -5.01 -7.01 24.47
CA ARG A 736 -4.59 -7.47 25.80
C ARG A 736 -4.58 -8.97 25.86
N GLU A 737 -3.91 -9.51 26.89
CA GLU A 737 -3.98 -10.93 27.17
C GLU A 737 -5.41 -11.37 27.48
N ILE A 738 -5.73 -12.58 27.05
CA ILE A 738 -7.05 -13.18 27.22
C ILE A 738 -7.10 -14.00 28.50
N ASP A 739 -8.13 -13.77 29.30
CA ASP A 739 -8.58 -14.71 30.30
C ASP A 739 -9.72 -15.56 29.71
N GLU A 740 -9.45 -16.82 29.41
CA GLU A 740 -10.41 -17.67 28.70
C GLU A 740 -11.71 -17.90 29.48
N TYR A 741 -11.71 -17.74 30.81
CA TYR A 741 -12.92 -17.84 31.64
C TYR A 741 -13.81 -16.59 31.52
N GLU A 742 -13.20 -15.43 31.29
CA GLU A 742 -13.90 -14.14 31.21
C GLU A 742 -14.21 -13.72 29.78
N PHE A 743 -13.47 -14.25 28.80
CA PHE A 743 -13.46 -13.73 27.44
C PHE A 743 -14.77 -13.95 26.68
N PHE A 744 -15.39 -15.13 26.82
CA PHE A 744 -16.54 -15.50 26.01
C PHE A 744 -17.81 -14.78 26.45
N VAL A 745 -18.33 -13.88 25.61
CA VAL A 745 -19.55 -13.11 25.85
C VAL A 745 -20.54 -13.24 24.68
N PRO A 746 -21.85 -13.01 24.87
CA PRO A 746 -22.85 -13.21 23.82
C PRO A 746 -22.69 -12.36 22.57
N ASN A 747 -22.02 -11.22 22.65
CA ASN A 747 -21.76 -10.31 21.54
C ASN A 747 -20.51 -10.67 20.69
N MET A 748 -19.96 -11.88 20.90
CA MET A 748 -18.84 -12.45 20.12
C MET A 748 -19.27 -13.71 19.37
N TYR A 749 -18.55 -14.01 18.30
CA TYR A 749 -18.75 -15.24 17.53
C TYR A 749 -17.44 -15.72 16.91
N PHE A 750 -17.09 -16.99 17.14
CA PHE A 750 -15.99 -17.66 16.47
C PHE A 750 -16.52 -18.54 15.35
N LYS A 751 -15.88 -18.48 14.19
CA LYS A 751 -16.24 -19.28 13.03
C LYS A 751 -15.01 -19.96 12.46
N ASP A 752 -15.02 -21.28 12.44
CA ASP A 752 -14.04 -22.03 11.66
C ASP A 752 -14.35 -21.86 10.16
N VAL A 753 -13.34 -21.52 9.38
CA VAL A 753 -13.42 -21.32 7.95
C VAL A 753 -12.31 -22.09 7.24
N THR A 754 -12.47 -22.26 5.95
CA THR A 754 -11.48 -22.96 5.12
C THR A 754 -11.18 -22.10 3.90
N ILE A 755 -9.89 -21.84 3.64
CA ILE A 755 -9.47 -21.08 2.48
C ILE A 755 -8.94 -22.04 1.41
N PHE A 756 -9.60 -22.05 0.27
CA PHE A 756 -9.23 -22.87 -0.89
C PHE A 756 -8.43 -22.04 -1.89
N HIS A 757 -7.42 -22.65 -2.47
CA HIS A 757 -6.70 -22.07 -3.60
C HIS A 757 -7.11 -22.76 -4.90
N ALA A 758 -7.62 -21.98 -5.85
CA ALA A 758 -8.00 -22.46 -7.18
C ALA A 758 -6.84 -22.34 -8.17
N ASP A 759 -6.53 -23.44 -8.85
CA ASP A 759 -5.44 -23.51 -9.82
C ASP A 759 -5.79 -23.00 -11.21
N THR A 760 -7.05 -22.65 -11.45
CA THR A 760 -7.54 -22.32 -12.78
C THR A 760 -7.79 -20.84 -12.97
N MET A 761 -7.66 -20.33 -14.19
CA MET A 761 -7.96 -18.94 -14.54
C MET A 761 -9.45 -18.64 -14.69
N GLU A 762 -10.32 -19.64 -14.60
CA GLU A 762 -11.75 -19.38 -14.65
C GLU A 762 -12.20 -18.29 -13.65
N PRO A 763 -11.68 -18.28 -12.42
CA PRO A 763 -11.97 -17.19 -11.48
C PRO A 763 -11.61 -15.81 -11.98
N TYR A 764 -10.48 -15.68 -12.68
CA TYR A 764 -10.02 -14.41 -13.20
C TYR A 764 -11.04 -13.74 -14.10
N TYR A 765 -11.60 -14.47 -15.07
CA TYR A 765 -12.60 -13.91 -15.97
C TYR A 765 -13.88 -13.49 -15.27
N LYS A 766 -14.28 -14.22 -14.24
CA LYS A 766 -15.48 -13.92 -13.47
C LYS A 766 -15.31 -12.69 -12.60
N TYR A 767 -14.09 -12.42 -12.17
CA TYR A 767 -13.80 -11.41 -11.14
C TYR A 767 -12.85 -10.32 -11.61
N LYS A 768 -12.73 -10.13 -12.90
CA LYS A 768 -11.84 -9.15 -13.51
C LYS A 768 -12.11 -7.68 -13.12
N SER A 769 -13.29 -7.40 -12.54
CA SER A 769 -13.58 -6.10 -11.96
C SER A 769 -12.62 -5.72 -10.82
N TYR A 770 -11.81 -6.67 -10.38
CA TYR A 770 -10.70 -6.45 -9.45
C TYR A 770 -9.36 -6.18 -10.14
N SER A 771 -9.33 -6.15 -11.46
CA SER A 771 -8.15 -5.70 -12.20
C SER A 771 -7.94 -4.20 -12.01
N ASN A 772 -6.78 -3.68 -12.41
CA ASN A 772 -6.39 -2.27 -12.26
C ASN A 772 -7.42 -1.27 -12.76
N TYR A 773 -8.29 -1.66 -13.67
CA TYR A 773 -9.40 -0.84 -14.15
C TYR A 773 -10.69 -1.02 -13.35
N GLY A 774 -10.70 -1.90 -12.37
CA GLY A 774 -11.89 -2.25 -11.58
C GLY A 774 -12.23 -1.25 -10.47
N HIS A 775 -11.46 -0.19 -10.31
CA HIS A 775 -11.78 0.87 -9.39
C HIS A 775 -12.97 1.69 -9.80
N PHE A 776 -13.19 1.80 -11.10
CA PHE A 776 -14.38 2.40 -11.59
C PHE A 776 -15.51 1.38 -11.56
N ASP A 777 -16.44 1.58 -10.64
CA ASP A 777 -17.77 1.04 -10.83
C ASP A 777 -18.39 1.79 -12.02
N TYR A 778 -18.17 1.25 -13.20
CA TYR A 778 -18.65 1.82 -14.44
C TYR A 778 -20.15 1.95 -14.46
N THR A 779 -20.87 1.13 -13.69
CA THR A 779 -22.32 1.29 -13.50
C THR A 779 -22.62 2.58 -12.75
N PHE A 780 -21.85 2.90 -11.72
CA PHE A 780 -21.99 4.19 -11.03
C PHE A 780 -21.67 5.37 -11.95
N PHE A 781 -20.65 5.26 -12.74
CA PHE A 781 -20.26 6.29 -13.72
C PHE A 781 -21.33 6.48 -14.79
N ASN A 782 -21.83 5.41 -15.40
CA ASN A 782 -22.87 5.46 -16.39
C ASN A 782 -24.18 6.01 -15.83
N ASP A 783 -24.59 5.55 -14.66
CA ASP A 783 -25.78 6.06 -13.97
C ASP A 783 -25.62 7.53 -13.59
N TYR A 784 -24.43 7.93 -13.15
CA TYR A 784 -24.11 9.29 -12.82
C TYR A 784 -24.14 10.20 -14.06
N TYR A 785 -23.45 9.80 -15.13
CA TYR A 785 -23.41 10.57 -16.38
C TYR A 785 -24.77 10.66 -17.05
N THR A 786 -25.50 9.58 -17.13
CA THR A 786 -26.85 9.56 -17.73
C THR A 786 -27.83 10.42 -16.92
N LYS A 787 -27.63 10.50 -15.61
CA LYS A 787 -28.51 11.25 -14.71
C LYS A 787 -28.23 12.75 -14.68
N TYR A 788 -26.97 13.15 -14.73
CA TYR A 788 -26.54 14.54 -14.50
C TYR A 788 -26.03 15.25 -15.75
N PHE A 789 -25.63 14.53 -16.77
CA PHE A 789 -25.16 15.08 -18.03
C PHE A 789 -25.96 14.49 -19.19
N LYS A 790 -27.14 15.11 -19.47
CA LYS A 790 -27.82 14.85 -20.72
C LYS A 790 -27.02 15.53 -21.84
N PHE A 791 -26.24 14.76 -22.57
CA PHE A 791 -25.68 15.18 -23.83
C PHE A 791 -26.69 15.10 -24.96
#